data_13589fabe196622c9a3c561c6aac3b87
#
_entry.id   13589fabe196622c9a3c561c6aac3b87
#
_cell.length_a   1.000
_cell.length_b   1.000
_cell.length_c   1.000
_cell.angle_alpha   90.00
_cell.angle_beta   90.00
_cell.angle_gamma   90.00
#
_symmetry.space_group_name_H-M   'P 1'
#
loop_
_entity.id
_entity.type
_entity.pdbx_description
1 polymer ?
#
loop_
_entity_poly.entity_id
_entity_poly.type
_entity_poly.pdbx_seq_one_letter_code
_entity_poly.pdbx_strand_id
1 'polypeptide(L)'
;MAEKGQIRIALAGNPNCGKTTMFNNITGAKQHVGNYAGVTVEKKEGHANFNGRDLLFIDLPGTYSLTARSLDELVARNVIVNDNPDVIVNVLDASNLERNLYLAAQLLELEKPMVIALNMSDVAEEMGIKYDLKKMAEMTGATIVSTVGRTNIGTKDLLEAIISVAASQKAPGVTINYGDLLEGKISELVELLKQAGTVTYPLRWIAVKLLEKDADVIGKVMRFDNTEAVIQKAEAIREEIKDQVDLDIVFQEYRHRFAVEVYNTCLTQAPTQLETRSDRYDKILTHRIWGLPIFMVVMYLLFAFVNFVGGIPQGWIEDGFAALQAYAVQTIPEGQLQSLVSDGIIAGVGAVLSFLPLILLLFLGISFLEDTGYMARAAFVIDRVMRACGLHGKSFIPLLLGFGCSVPSVMGARILDNYKDRMVTILITPFMSCSARLPVYILFANAFFPNGWDSTLVVFSVYFLGIIFGIIFAKIFRKFLFAGEAEPFVMELPPYHLPTLKATWMHMYERAKLYIIKAGTFIMAASILIWFITAYPMDVEYSKDYDAVKEQVAQEYEVKDAATLSQFGIATDDQKDAVDKIVEDMKSTVQDATDAAKQAGEDEPEVAVEDDSEAPELFNDIKDENKDLFPAAWAMYKNSANLDAENDKLDKEQAAEKIEQSYAASFGKAINPVLEPLGFDWKMGLSLVAGLAAKEVVISTLGTVYAVGGDDKNPAPLTDYLQNDPNFSPLIALTMMLFVLIYPPCLATLAVIKRETGSWKWVAFMFCYENTFAWIACFIFYNIGRALGF
;
A
#
# COMPACT_ATOMS: atom_id res chain seq x y z
N MET A 1 -24.20 -29.38 -9.20
CA MET A 1 -25.33 -30.23 -8.73
C MET A 1 -25.44 -30.00 -7.23
N ALA A 2 -26.51 -29.33 -6.78
CA ALA A 2 -26.73 -29.13 -5.35
C ALA A 2 -27.01 -30.48 -4.71
N GLU A 3 -26.33 -30.83 -3.61
CA GLU A 3 -26.67 -31.95 -2.78
C GLU A 3 -28.10 -31.75 -2.26
N LYS A 4 -28.96 -32.78 -2.42
CA LYS A 4 -30.35 -32.77 -1.97
C LYS A 4 -30.38 -32.55 -0.44
N GLY A 5 -30.65 -31.30 0.00
CA GLY A 5 -30.82 -30.96 1.42
C GLY A 5 -30.10 -29.67 1.86
N GLN A 6 -29.26 -29.07 1.03
CA GLN A 6 -28.57 -27.82 1.33
C GLN A 6 -29.42 -26.63 0.94
N ILE A 7 -29.59 -25.64 1.88
CA ILE A 7 -30.30 -24.40 1.62
C ILE A 7 -29.26 -23.32 1.24
N ARG A 8 -29.47 -22.69 0.08
CA ARG A 8 -28.59 -21.63 -0.43
C ARG A 8 -29.16 -20.26 -0.07
N ILE A 9 -28.36 -19.44 0.61
CA ILE A 9 -28.76 -18.17 1.19
C ILE A 9 -27.84 -17.07 0.63
N ALA A 10 -28.41 -16.03 0.03
CA ALA A 10 -27.68 -14.85 -0.41
C ALA A 10 -27.84 -13.74 0.64
N LEU A 11 -26.73 -13.25 1.20
CA LEU A 11 -26.69 -12.10 2.08
C LEU A 11 -26.54 -10.82 1.25
N ALA A 12 -27.57 -9.99 1.22
CA ALA A 12 -27.59 -8.69 0.56
C ALA A 12 -27.67 -7.57 1.61
N GLY A 13 -27.22 -6.36 1.28
CA GLY A 13 -27.36 -5.21 2.16
C GLY A 13 -26.44 -4.08 1.75
N ASN A 14 -26.72 -2.89 2.24
CA ASN A 14 -25.92 -1.70 1.98
C ASN A 14 -24.49 -1.86 2.55
N PRO A 15 -23.52 -1.13 2.02
CA PRO A 15 -22.21 -0.99 2.69
C PRO A 15 -22.40 -0.55 4.15
N ASN A 16 -21.61 -1.09 5.05
CA ASN A 16 -21.58 -0.79 6.49
C ASN A 16 -22.82 -1.19 7.31
N CYS A 17 -23.82 -1.86 6.76
CA CYS A 17 -24.97 -2.38 7.53
C CYS A 17 -24.64 -3.56 8.47
N GLY A 18 -23.38 -3.99 8.52
CA GLY A 18 -22.93 -5.12 9.35
C GLY A 18 -23.10 -6.51 8.73
N LYS A 19 -23.32 -6.59 7.43
CA LYS A 19 -23.51 -7.83 6.65
C LYS A 19 -22.36 -8.84 6.85
N THR A 20 -21.12 -8.41 6.62
CA THR A 20 -19.93 -9.26 6.78
C THR A 20 -19.71 -9.70 8.23
N THR A 21 -20.03 -8.87 9.21
CA THR A 21 -19.98 -9.23 10.62
C THR A 21 -20.98 -10.38 10.91
N MET A 22 -22.19 -10.24 10.40
CA MET A 22 -23.23 -11.27 10.52
C MET A 22 -22.82 -12.58 9.82
N PHE A 23 -22.28 -12.49 8.60
CA PHE A 23 -21.73 -13.64 7.87
C PHE A 23 -20.65 -14.37 8.68
N ASN A 24 -19.69 -13.63 9.24
CA ASN A 24 -18.61 -14.19 10.05
C ASN A 24 -19.13 -14.85 11.34
N ASN A 25 -20.13 -14.27 11.99
CA ASN A 25 -20.72 -14.84 13.18
C ASN A 25 -21.46 -16.16 12.91
N ILE A 26 -22.13 -16.28 11.77
CA ILE A 26 -22.89 -17.46 11.39
C ILE A 26 -21.96 -18.58 10.89
N THR A 27 -20.97 -18.26 10.04
CA THR A 27 -20.15 -19.25 9.35
C THR A 27 -18.84 -19.60 10.08
N GLY A 28 -18.38 -18.73 10.96
CA GLY A 28 -17.14 -18.92 11.73
C GLY A 28 -15.92 -19.13 10.83
N ALA A 29 -15.12 -20.17 11.14
CA ALA A 29 -13.89 -20.50 10.39
C ALA A 29 -14.13 -21.29 9.09
N LYS A 30 -15.36 -21.65 8.77
CA LYS A 30 -15.72 -22.48 7.61
C LYS A 30 -16.08 -21.61 6.39
N GLN A 31 -15.12 -20.81 5.95
CA GLN A 31 -15.30 -19.87 4.84
C GLN A 31 -14.40 -20.25 3.68
N HIS A 32 -14.91 -20.09 2.47
CA HIS A 32 -14.14 -20.17 1.23
C HIS A 32 -14.15 -18.80 0.55
N VAL A 33 -12.96 -18.30 0.23
CA VAL A 33 -12.78 -17.01 -0.44
C VAL A 33 -12.24 -17.26 -1.84
N GLY A 34 -12.93 -16.75 -2.83
CA GLY A 34 -12.57 -16.81 -4.24
C GLY A 34 -12.95 -15.51 -4.95
N ASN A 35 -12.94 -15.51 -6.27
CA ASN A 35 -13.50 -14.40 -7.07
C ASN A 35 -14.72 -14.91 -7.82
N TYR A 36 -15.67 -14.00 -8.08
CA TYR A 36 -16.77 -14.30 -9.00
C TYR A 36 -16.22 -14.52 -10.42
N ALA A 37 -16.82 -15.44 -11.15
CA ALA A 37 -16.36 -15.83 -12.48
C ALA A 37 -16.29 -14.64 -13.44
N GLY A 38 -15.09 -14.39 -13.99
CA GLY A 38 -14.86 -13.33 -14.99
C GLY A 38 -14.69 -11.92 -14.45
N VAL A 39 -14.71 -11.71 -13.13
CA VAL A 39 -14.55 -10.40 -12.49
C VAL A 39 -13.60 -10.45 -11.29
N THR A 40 -13.06 -9.29 -10.89
CA THR A 40 -12.12 -9.16 -9.75
C THR A 40 -12.82 -8.97 -8.40
N VAL A 41 -14.13 -9.18 -8.32
CA VAL A 41 -14.92 -9.05 -7.09
C VAL A 41 -14.78 -10.32 -6.25
N GLU A 42 -14.49 -10.17 -4.96
CA GLU A 42 -14.34 -11.30 -4.04
C GLU A 42 -15.69 -12.00 -3.80
N LYS A 43 -15.69 -13.33 -3.90
CA LYS A 43 -16.79 -14.21 -3.53
C LYS A 43 -16.47 -14.87 -2.19
N LYS A 44 -17.31 -14.68 -1.20
CA LYS A 44 -17.20 -15.35 0.11
C LYS A 44 -18.37 -16.30 0.28
N GLU A 45 -18.06 -17.56 0.45
CA GLU A 45 -19.02 -18.62 0.75
C GLU A 45 -18.70 -19.23 2.11
N GLY A 46 -19.72 -19.54 2.90
CA GLY A 46 -19.54 -20.11 4.22
C GLY A 46 -20.64 -21.09 4.55
N HIS A 47 -20.29 -22.16 5.25
CA HIS A 47 -21.20 -23.20 5.68
C HIS A 47 -21.56 -23.08 7.15
N ALA A 48 -22.84 -23.25 7.47
CA ALA A 48 -23.32 -23.36 8.84
C ALA A 48 -24.30 -24.54 8.95
N ASN A 49 -24.23 -25.26 10.06
CA ASN A 49 -25.19 -26.29 10.37
C ASN A 49 -26.11 -25.81 11.51
N PHE A 50 -27.41 -25.80 11.26
CA PHE A 50 -28.39 -25.40 12.26
C PHE A 50 -29.61 -26.30 12.21
N ASN A 51 -30.01 -26.88 13.35
CA ASN A 51 -31.11 -27.83 13.49
C ASN A 51 -31.01 -29.01 12.50
N GLY A 52 -29.77 -29.49 12.23
CA GLY A 52 -29.51 -30.62 11.35
C GLY A 52 -29.63 -30.31 9.85
N ARG A 53 -29.79 -29.05 9.47
CA ARG A 53 -29.79 -28.60 8.07
C ARG A 53 -28.48 -27.92 7.71
N ASP A 54 -27.97 -28.21 6.52
CA ASP A 54 -26.78 -27.53 5.98
C ASP A 54 -27.20 -26.25 5.24
N LEU A 55 -26.60 -25.15 5.67
CA LEU A 55 -26.88 -23.79 5.18
C LEU A 55 -25.63 -23.27 4.48
N LEU A 56 -25.74 -22.94 3.20
CA LEU A 56 -24.68 -22.28 2.43
C LEU A 56 -24.99 -20.80 2.31
N PHE A 57 -24.18 -19.99 2.96
CA PHE A 57 -24.25 -18.55 2.88
C PHE A 57 -23.31 -18.01 1.80
N ILE A 58 -23.82 -17.13 0.96
CA ILE A 58 -23.07 -16.38 -0.07
C ILE A 58 -23.11 -14.91 0.33
N ASP A 59 -21.95 -14.36 0.71
CA ASP A 59 -21.83 -12.93 1.04
C ASP A 59 -21.73 -12.12 -0.26
N LEU A 60 -22.76 -11.33 -0.58
CA LEU A 60 -22.78 -10.46 -1.74
C LEU A 60 -22.00 -9.18 -1.46
N PRO A 61 -21.43 -8.52 -2.48
CA PRO A 61 -20.87 -7.18 -2.33
C PRO A 61 -21.91 -6.22 -1.72
N GLY A 62 -21.46 -5.30 -0.86
CA GLY A 62 -22.34 -4.26 -0.32
C GLY A 62 -22.72 -3.27 -1.42
N THR A 63 -24.03 -3.09 -1.66
CA THR A 63 -24.53 -2.23 -2.73
C THR A 63 -25.68 -1.37 -2.23
N TYR A 64 -25.80 -0.17 -2.79
CA TYR A 64 -26.94 0.72 -2.51
C TYR A 64 -28.11 0.48 -3.45
N SER A 65 -27.84 -0.12 -4.60
CA SER A 65 -28.85 -0.43 -5.62
C SER A 65 -28.47 -1.67 -6.42
N LEU A 66 -29.37 -2.16 -7.28
CA LEU A 66 -29.16 -3.25 -8.24
C LEU A 66 -29.21 -2.76 -9.69
N THR A 67 -28.83 -1.50 -9.95
CA THR A 67 -28.97 -0.86 -11.27
C THR A 67 -27.86 -1.16 -12.26
N ALA A 68 -26.88 -2.01 -11.94
CA ALA A 68 -25.74 -2.37 -12.79
C ALA A 68 -24.84 -1.19 -13.22
N ARG A 69 -24.77 -0.14 -12.41
CA ARG A 69 -23.86 0.99 -12.63
C ARG A 69 -22.44 0.66 -12.18
N SER A 70 -22.30 -0.15 -11.14
CA SER A 70 -21.02 -0.65 -10.66
C SER A 70 -20.87 -2.17 -10.88
N LEU A 71 -19.62 -2.67 -10.86
CA LEU A 71 -19.35 -4.12 -10.93
C LEU A 71 -19.96 -4.86 -9.75
N ASP A 72 -19.94 -4.28 -8.56
CA ASP A 72 -20.48 -4.87 -7.34
C ASP A 72 -22.01 -5.02 -7.42
N GLU A 73 -22.71 -3.99 -7.92
CA GLU A 73 -24.16 -4.06 -8.18
C GLU A 73 -24.50 -5.14 -9.21
N LEU A 74 -23.72 -5.21 -10.29
CA LEU A 74 -23.89 -6.22 -11.34
C LEU A 74 -23.68 -7.63 -10.81
N VAL A 75 -22.65 -7.84 -9.99
CA VAL A 75 -22.34 -9.13 -9.36
C VAL A 75 -23.44 -9.54 -8.39
N ALA A 76 -23.83 -8.63 -7.47
CA ALA A 76 -24.90 -8.89 -6.51
C ALA A 76 -26.21 -9.30 -7.21
N ARG A 77 -26.61 -8.53 -8.24
CA ARG A 77 -27.78 -8.82 -9.06
C ARG A 77 -27.67 -10.18 -9.77
N ASN A 78 -26.54 -10.44 -10.41
CA ASN A 78 -26.36 -11.67 -11.18
C ASN A 78 -26.41 -12.92 -10.31
N VAL A 79 -25.87 -12.88 -9.10
CA VAL A 79 -25.97 -14.01 -8.16
C VAL A 79 -27.43 -14.26 -7.76
N ILE A 80 -28.17 -13.20 -7.42
CA ILE A 80 -29.59 -13.37 -7.02
C ILE A 80 -30.43 -13.88 -8.19
N VAL A 81 -30.20 -13.37 -9.40
CA VAL A 81 -31.03 -13.66 -10.57
C VAL A 81 -30.63 -14.98 -11.24
N ASN A 82 -29.34 -15.25 -11.42
CA ASN A 82 -28.83 -16.41 -12.17
C ASN A 82 -28.58 -17.64 -11.28
N ASP A 83 -27.98 -17.45 -10.09
CA ASP A 83 -27.67 -18.55 -9.16
C ASP A 83 -28.89 -19.00 -8.36
N ASN A 84 -29.96 -18.20 -8.38
CA ASN A 84 -31.28 -18.51 -7.81
C ASN A 84 -31.21 -19.06 -6.37
N PRO A 85 -30.79 -18.28 -5.37
CA PRO A 85 -30.75 -18.71 -3.98
C PRO A 85 -32.15 -19.05 -3.46
N ASP A 86 -32.23 -19.96 -2.50
CA ASP A 86 -33.50 -20.35 -1.88
C ASP A 86 -34.09 -19.24 -1.01
N VAL A 87 -33.23 -18.44 -0.39
CA VAL A 87 -33.62 -17.29 0.44
C VAL A 87 -32.64 -16.14 0.27
N ILE A 88 -33.16 -14.93 0.18
CA ILE A 88 -32.39 -13.70 0.29
C ILE A 88 -32.49 -13.19 1.74
N VAL A 89 -31.38 -12.95 2.38
CA VAL A 89 -31.34 -12.22 3.66
C VAL A 89 -30.87 -10.80 3.39
N ASN A 90 -31.78 -9.85 3.51
CA ASN A 90 -31.46 -8.42 3.37
C ASN A 90 -31.13 -7.83 4.73
N VAL A 91 -29.87 -7.45 4.92
CA VAL A 91 -29.37 -6.83 6.16
C VAL A 91 -29.55 -5.33 6.07
N LEU A 92 -30.39 -4.76 6.92
CA LEU A 92 -30.69 -3.34 7.00
C LEU A 92 -30.10 -2.75 8.30
N ASP A 93 -29.58 -1.55 8.20
CA ASP A 93 -29.17 -0.75 9.36
C ASP A 93 -30.39 -0.06 9.98
N ALA A 94 -30.74 -0.44 11.21
CA ALA A 94 -31.86 0.13 11.95
C ALA A 94 -31.65 1.61 12.29
N SER A 95 -30.41 2.08 12.44
CA SER A 95 -30.12 3.49 12.71
C SER A 95 -30.29 4.40 11.49
N ASN A 96 -30.26 3.81 10.26
CA ASN A 96 -30.41 4.52 8.98
C ASN A 96 -31.37 3.78 8.04
N LEU A 97 -32.53 3.43 8.54
CA LEU A 97 -33.45 2.52 7.89
C LEU A 97 -33.99 3.04 6.56
N GLU A 98 -34.36 4.33 6.48
CA GLU A 98 -34.95 4.94 5.27
C GLU A 98 -34.08 4.68 4.04
N ARG A 99 -32.79 4.91 4.15
CA ARG A 99 -31.84 4.70 3.04
C ARG A 99 -31.66 3.23 2.69
N ASN A 100 -31.67 2.35 3.70
CA ASN A 100 -31.48 0.92 3.50
C ASN A 100 -32.70 0.26 2.84
N LEU A 101 -33.89 0.82 3.02
CA LEU A 101 -35.14 0.35 2.41
C LEU A 101 -35.16 0.51 0.89
N TYR A 102 -34.36 1.40 0.30
CA TYR A 102 -34.29 1.55 -1.14
C TYR A 102 -33.77 0.27 -1.84
N LEU A 103 -32.73 -0.36 -1.29
CA LEU A 103 -32.26 -1.66 -1.80
C LEU A 103 -33.28 -2.76 -1.52
N ALA A 104 -33.94 -2.72 -0.35
CA ALA A 104 -35.01 -3.67 -0.04
C ALA A 104 -36.14 -3.61 -1.06
N ALA A 105 -36.53 -2.41 -1.49
CA ALA A 105 -37.54 -2.21 -2.56
C ALA A 105 -37.13 -2.93 -3.86
N GLN A 106 -35.87 -2.82 -4.28
CA GLN A 106 -35.38 -3.47 -5.50
C GLN A 106 -35.25 -5.00 -5.35
N LEU A 107 -34.96 -5.49 -4.15
CA LEU A 107 -34.96 -6.93 -3.86
C LEU A 107 -36.38 -7.52 -3.88
N LEU A 108 -37.38 -6.77 -3.42
CA LEU A 108 -38.78 -7.16 -3.49
C LEU A 108 -39.27 -7.35 -4.93
N GLU A 109 -38.80 -6.52 -5.86
CA GLU A 109 -39.12 -6.63 -7.30
C GLU A 109 -38.63 -7.95 -7.92
N LEU A 110 -37.65 -8.61 -7.30
CA LEU A 110 -37.14 -9.89 -7.80
C LEU A 110 -38.02 -11.10 -7.43
N GLU A 111 -39.09 -10.87 -6.65
CA GLU A 111 -40.09 -11.89 -6.28
C GLU A 111 -39.48 -13.16 -5.68
N LYS A 112 -38.40 -13.02 -4.89
CA LYS A 112 -37.70 -14.14 -4.22
C LYS A 112 -38.08 -14.23 -2.73
N PRO A 113 -38.08 -15.44 -2.13
CA PRO A 113 -38.22 -15.60 -0.69
C PRO A 113 -37.21 -14.74 0.05
N MET A 114 -37.63 -13.87 0.96
CA MET A 114 -36.78 -12.88 1.62
C MET A 114 -37.03 -12.81 3.12
N VAL A 115 -35.92 -12.69 3.88
CA VAL A 115 -35.89 -12.36 5.30
C VAL A 115 -35.16 -11.02 5.44
N ILE A 116 -35.70 -10.11 6.22
CA ILE A 116 -35.07 -8.85 6.57
C ILE A 116 -34.44 -8.98 7.96
N ALA A 117 -33.12 -8.84 8.02
CA ALA A 117 -32.37 -8.73 9.26
C ALA A 117 -32.18 -7.25 9.62
N LEU A 118 -32.93 -6.75 10.59
CA LEU A 118 -32.83 -5.37 11.05
C LEU A 118 -31.68 -5.29 12.06
N ASN A 119 -30.49 -5.00 11.56
CA ASN A 119 -29.24 -4.99 12.31
C ASN A 119 -28.99 -3.63 12.97
N MET A 120 -28.04 -3.57 13.91
CA MET A 120 -27.74 -2.36 14.70
C MET A 120 -28.96 -1.82 15.49
N SER A 121 -29.83 -2.73 15.92
CA SER A 121 -31.00 -2.35 16.70
C SER A 121 -30.65 -1.72 18.06
N ASP A 122 -29.50 -2.07 18.63
CA ASP A 122 -28.91 -1.43 19.80
C ASP A 122 -28.61 0.07 19.55
N VAL A 123 -28.04 0.39 18.43
CA VAL A 123 -27.72 1.78 18.02
C VAL A 123 -29.02 2.57 17.80
N ALA A 124 -30.02 1.97 17.15
CA ALA A 124 -31.31 2.61 16.96
C ALA A 124 -32.01 2.88 18.30
N GLU A 125 -31.96 1.93 19.25
CA GLU A 125 -32.49 2.14 20.63
C GLU A 125 -31.74 3.23 21.37
N GLU A 126 -30.40 3.29 21.27
CA GLU A 126 -29.61 4.38 21.87
C GLU A 126 -29.99 5.75 21.29
N MET A 127 -30.36 5.82 20.01
CA MET A 127 -30.86 7.02 19.34
C MET A 127 -32.33 7.33 19.68
N GLY A 128 -33.00 6.47 20.44
CA GLY A 128 -34.40 6.61 20.79
C GLY A 128 -35.36 6.23 19.67
N ILE A 129 -34.87 5.57 18.60
CA ILE A 129 -35.68 5.17 17.46
C ILE A 129 -36.38 3.85 17.76
N LYS A 130 -37.67 3.76 17.50
CA LYS A 130 -38.43 2.51 17.61
C LYS A 130 -39.29 2.29 16.37
N TYR A 131 -39.30 1.05 15.90
CA TYR A 131 -40.10 0.63 14.76
C TYR A 131 -41.17 -0.41 15.15
N ASP A 132 -42.29 -0.35 14.47
CA ASP A 132 -43.31 -1.41 14.47
C ASP A 132 -42.94 -2.49 13.47
N LEU A 133 -42.30 -3.55 13.95
CA LEU A 133 -41.84 -4.66 13.10
C LEU A 133 -42.99 -5.43 12.45
N LYS A 134 -44.18 -5.46 13.07
CA LYS A 134 -45.36 -6.11 12.49
C LYS A 134 -45.86 -5.37 11.27
N LYS A 135 -46.02 -4.05 11.38
CA LYS A 135 -46.39 -3.20 10.24
C LYS A 135 -45.36 -3.26 9.11
N MET A 136 -44.07 -3.28 9.48
CA MET A 136 -43.01 -3.41 8.49
C MET A 136 -43.06 -4.74 7.75
N ALA A 137 -43.36 -5.84 8.45
CA ALA A 137 -43.56 -7.14 7.85
C ALA A 137 -44.80 -7.17 6.93
N GLU A 138 -45.89 -6.49 7.32
CA GLU A 138 -47.09 -6.38 6.49
C GLU A 138 -46.83 -5.56 5.23
N MET A 139 -46.12 -4.43 5.33
CA MET A 139 -45.84 -3.56 4.19
C MET A 139 -44.80 -4.13 3.23
N THR A 140 -43.82 -4.87 3.72
CA THR A 140 -42.78 -5.48 2.89
C THR A 140 -43.11 -6.92 2.46
N GLY A 141 -44.07 -7.56 3.13
CA GLY A 141 -44.40 -8.98 2.92
C GLY A 141 -43.28 -9.95 3.35
N ALA A 142 -42.20 -9.45 3.94
CA ALA A 142 -41.04 -10.23 4.35
C ALA A 142 -41.02 -10.51 5.86
N THR A 143 -40.40 -11.60 6.27
CA THR A 143 -40.18 -11.88 7.69
C THR A 143 -39.05 -10.97 8.22
N ILE A 144 -39.31 -10.26 9.34
CA ILE A 144 -38.37 -9.32 9.91
C ILE A 144 -37.84 -9.85 11.24
N VAL A 145 -36.51 -9.81 11.40
CA VAL A 145 -35.81 -10.20 12.63
C VAL A 145 -34.89 -9.09 13.08
N SER A 146 -35.02 -8.63 14.32
CA SER A 146 -34.10 -7.66 14.93
C SER A 146 -32.79 -8.36 15.32
N THR A 147 -31.66 -7.77 14.97
CA THR A 147 -30.33 -8.34 15.21
C THR A 147 -29.33 -7.30 15.68
N VAL A 148 -28.31 -7.76 16.43
CA VAL A 148 -27.12 -6.99 16.79
C VAL A 148 -25.89 -7.79 16.44
N GLY A 149 -25.34 -7.58 15.25
CA GLY A 149 -24.23 -8.36 14.74
C GLY A 149 -22.99 -8.33 15.62
N ARG A 150 -22.72 -7.21 16.32
CA ARG A 150 -21.57 -7.08 17.21
C ARG A 150 -21.60 -8.02 18.40
N THR A 151 -22.78 -8.25 18.97
CA THR A 151 -22.99 -9.08 20.17
C THR A 151 -23.62 -10.45 19.85
N ASN A 152 -23.90 -10.71 18.58
CA ASN A 152 -24.54 -11.95 18.10
C ASN A 152 -25.98 -12.17 18.62
N ILE A 153 -26.66 -11.10 19.06
CA ILE A 153 -28.06 -11.14 19.50
C ILE A 153 -28.96 -11.27 18.25
N GLY A 154 -30.02 -12.10 18.33
CA GLY A 154 -30.98 -12.32 17.27
C GLY A 154 -30.51 -13.25 16.13
N THR A 155 -29.28 -13.74 16.15
CA THR A 155 -28.74 -14.62 15.09
C THR A 155 -29.47 -15.97 15.05
N LYS A 156 -29.86 -16.54 16.20
CA LYS A 156 -30.63 -17.79 16.24
C LYS A 156 -32.02 -17.61 15.64
N ASP A 157 -32.71 -16.54 16.00
CA ASP A 157 -34.04 -16.22 15.48
C ASP A 157 -33.98 -15.98 13.95
N LEU A 158 -32.89 -15.37 13.48
CA LEU A 158 -32.64 -15.18 12.04
C LEU A 158 -32.49 -16.53 11.33
N LEU A 159 -31.72 -17.46 11.88
CA LEU A 159 -31.55 -18.80 11.30
C LEU A 159 -32.84 -19.60 11.26
N GLU A 160 -33.68 -19.50 12.31
CA GLU A 160 -35.01 -20.10 12.34
C GLU A 160 -35.94 -19.49 11.27
N ALA A 161 -35.93 -18.17 11.14
CA ALA A 161 -36.70 -17.44 10.11
C ALA A 161 -36.26 -17.86 8.69
N ILE A 162 -34.95 -17.97 8.43
CA ILE A 162 -34.40 -18.42 7.15
C ILE A 162 -34.93 -19.84 6.81
N ILE A 163 -34.86 -20.77 7.75
CA ILE A 163 -35.33 -22.17 7.52
C ILE A 163 -36.83 -22.20 7.26
N SER A 164 -37.61 -21.40 7.99
CA SER A 164 -39.06 -21.29 7.82
C SER A 164 -39.45 -20.73 6.43
N VAL A 165 -38.77 -19.65 6.01
CA VAL A 165 -39.00 -19.03 4.71
C VAL A 165 -38.56 -19.93 3.57
N ALA A 166 -37.38 -20.60 3.70
CA ALA A 166 -36.92 -21.60 2.74
C ALA A 166 -37.91 -22.76 2.56
N ALA A 167 -38.51 -23.23 3.66
CA ALA A 167 -39.50 -24.29 3.61
C ALA A 167 -40.82 -23.89 2.95
N SER A 168 -41.25 -22.62 3.14
CA SER A 168 -42.47 -22.09 2.54
C SER A 168 -42.32 -21.74 1.08
N GLN A 169 -41.12 -21.43 0.62
CA GLN A 169 -40.78 -20.91 -0.71
C GLN A 169 -41.71 -19.77 -1.19
N LYS A 170 -42.31 -19.05 -0.27
CA LYS A 170 -43.26 -17.99 -0.56
C LYS A 170 -42.52 -16.66 -0.73
N ALA A 171 -42.65 -16.04 -1.91
CA ALA A 171 -42.21 -14.70 -2.16
C ALA A 171 -43.02 -13.69 -1.33
N PRO A 172 -42.47 -12.51 -1.03
CA PRO A 172 -43.15 -11.48 -0.21
C PRO A 172 -44.53 -11.06 -0.74
N GLY A 173 -44.81 -11.11 -2.03
CA GLY A 173 -46.10 -10.82 -2.64
C GLY A 173 -46.44 -9.33 -2.69
N VAL A 174 -45.54 -8.46 -2.28
CA VAL A 174 -45.68 -7.01 -2.36
C VAL A 174 -45.06 -6.50 -3.64
N THR A 175 -45.79 -5.68 -4.39
CA THR A 175 -45.32 -5.04 -5.62
C THR A 175 -45.31 -3.54 -5.45
N ILE A 176 -44.24 -2.88 -5.93
CA ILE A 176 -44.16 -1.43 -5.95
C ILE A 176 -45.08 -0.91 -7.07
N ASN A 177 -46.01 0.00 -6.74
CA ASN A 177 -46.88 0.63 -7.70
C ASN A 177 -46.18 1.85 -8.30
N TYR A 178 -46.02 1.86 -9.64
CA TYR A 178 -45.39 2.92 -10.41
C TYR A 178 -46.39 3.94 -11.01
N GLY A 179 -47.62 3.96 -10.53
CA GLY A 179 -48.66 4.83 -11.00
C GLY A 179 -49.38 4.27 -12.25
N ASP A 180 -50.62 4.67 -12.43
CA ASP A 180 -51.54 4.04 -13.41
C ASP A 180 -51.01 4.07 -14.86
N LEU A 181 -50.32 5.13 -15.26
CA LEU A 181 -49.72 5.24 -16.59
C LEU A 181 -48.66 4.16 -16.83
N LEU A 182 -47.70 4.04 -15.92
CA LEU A 182 -46.59 3.08 -16.05
C LEU A 182 -47.09 1.66 -15.82
N GLU A 183 -47.99 1.44 -14.88
CA GLU A 183 -48.58 0.10 -14.61
C GLU A 183 -49.28 -0.47 -15.82
N GLY A 184 -50.04 0.39 -16.57
CA GLY A 184 -50.63 -0.05 -17.83
C GLY A 184 -49.59 -0.49 -18.87
N LYS A 185 -48.51 0.26 -19.03
CA LYS A 185 -47.42 -0.07 -19.97
C LYS A 185 -46.59 -1.28 -19.52
N ILE A 186 -46.33 -1.41 -18.20
CA ILE A 186 -45.69 -2.60 -17.63
C ILE A 186 -46.52 -3.84 -17.89
N SER A 187 -47.84 -3.77 -17.67
CA SER A 187 -48.75 -4.88 -17.91
C SER A 187 -48.79 -5.31 -19.39
N GLU A 188 -48.74 -4.35 -20.31
CA GLU A 188 -48.66 -4.61 -21.75
C GLU A 188 -47.38 -5.39 -22.11
N LEU A 189 -46.22 -4.98 -21.56
CA LEU A 189 -44.94 -5.68 -21.78
C LEU A 189 -44.91 -7.08 -21.11
N VAL A 190 -45.51 -7.22 -19.94
CA VAL A 190 -45.60 -8.52 -19.24
C VAL A 190 -46.44 -9.52 -20.06
N GLU A 191 -47.53 -9.08 -20.68
CA GLU A 191 -48.34 -9.97 -21.55
C GLU A 191 -47.57 -10.39 -22.81
N LEU A 192 -46.81 -9.49 -23.42
CA LEU A 192 -45.91 -9.85 -24.53
C LEU A 192 -44.81 -10.79 -24.13
N LEU A 193 -44.19 -10.61 -22.94
CA LEU A 193 -43.17 -11.51 -22.40
C LEU A 193 -43.74 -12.90 -22.12
N LYS A 194 -44.99 -13.00 -21.64
CA LYS A 194 -45.69 -14.31 -21.49
C LYS A 194 -45.89 -15.02 -22.83
N GLN A 195 -46.22 -14.28 -23.89
CA GLN A 195 -46.42 -14.84 -25.24
C GLN A 195 -45.08 -15.26 -25.89
N ALA A 196 -43.96 -14.58 -25.58
CA ALA A 196 -42.66 -14.88 -26.14
C ALA A 196 -42.06 -16.20 -25.60
N GLY A 197 -42.63 -16.80 -24.52
CA GLY A 197 -42.23 -18.12 -24.01
C GLY A 197 -41.22 -18.06 -22.84
N THR A 198 -40.41 -19.08 -22.67
CA THR A 198 -39.61 -19.35 -21.48
C THR A 198 -38.57 -18.31 -21.14
N VAL A 199 -38.96 -17.30 -20.36
CA VAL A 199 -38.02 -16.40 -19.68
C VAL A 199 -37.92 -16.83 -18.20
N THR A 200 -36.73 -17.12 -17.75
CA THR A 200 -36.47 -17.64 -16.39
C THR A 200 -36.51 -16.57 -15.30
N TYR A 201 -36.72 -15.33 -15.65
CA TYR A 201 -36.72 -14.19 -14.75
C TYR A 201 -38.15 -13.67 -14.44
N PRO A 202 -38.35 -12.95 -13.32
CA PRO A 202 -39.67 -12.32 -13.03
C PRO A 202 -40.08 -11.38 -14.16
N LEU A 203 -41.22 -11.64 -14.78
CA LEU A 203 -41.64 -10.92 -16.01
C LEU A 203 -41.84 -9.44 -15.76
N ARG A 204 -42.43 -9.08 -14.61
CA ARG A 204 -42.63 -7.70 -14.22
C ARG A 204 -41.31 -6.96 -14.06
N TRP A 205 -40.30 -7.59 -13.41
CA TRP A 205 -38.97 -7.02 -13.25
C TRP A 205 -38.30 -6.78 -14.61
N ILE A 206 -38.42 -7.72 -15.55
CA ILE A 206 -37.90 -7.53 -16.91
C ILE A 206 -38.59 -6.34 -17.60
N ALA A 207 -39.91 -6.26 -17.54
CA ALA A 207 -40.65 -5.16 -18.15
C ALA A 207 -40.16 -3.79 -17.61
N VAL A 208 -39.99 -3.66 -16.30
CA VAL A 208 -39.43 -2.45 -15.68
C VAL A 208 -38.02 -2.17 -16.18
N LYS A 209 -37.11 -3.20 -16.21
CA LYS A 209 -35.73 -3.04 -16.66
C LYS A 209 -35.60 -2.72 -18.16
N LEU A 210 -36.53 -3.19 -19.01
CA LEU A 210 -36.58 -2.79 -20.40
C LEU A 210 -36.99 -1.32 -20.55
N LEU A 211 -37.92 -0.84 -19.73
CA LEU A 211 -38.29 0.58 -19.68
C LEU A 211 -37.17 1.47 -19.12
N GLU A 212 -36.38 0.99 -18.17
CA GLU A 212 -35.16 1.66 -17.65
C GLU A 212 -33.97 1.60 -18.63
N LYS A 213 -34.08 0.92 -19.77
CA LYS A 213 -33.00 0.71 -20.76
C LYS A 213 -31.74 0.04 -20.18
N ASP A 214 -31.96 -0.91 -19.28
CA ASP A 214 -30.85 -1.67 -18.69
C ASP A 214 -30.16 -2.55 -19.75
N ALA A 215 -28.93 -2.18 -20.12
CA ALA A 215 -28.20 -2.83 -21.21
C ALA A 215 -27.90 -4.33 -20.95
N ASP A 216 -27.62 -4.71 -19.69
CA ASP A 216 -27.36 -6.11 -19.32
C ASP A 216 -28.63 -6.97 -19.43
N VAL A 217 -29.77 -6.42 -18.97
CA VAL A 217 -31.06 -7.14 -19.06
C VAL A 217 -31.50 -7.24 -20.51
N ILE A 218 -31.37 -6.20 -21.31
CA ILE A 218 -31.65 -6.24 -22.76
C ILE A 218 -30.78 -7.32 -23.42
N GLY A 219 -29.48 -7.37 -23.14
CA GLY A 219 -28.58 -8.39 -23.69
C GLY A 219 -28.89 -9.82 -23.25
N LYS A 220 -29.46 -10.01 -22.05
CA LYS A 220 -29.93 -11.32 -21.57
C LYS A 220 -31.25 -11.71 -22.23
N VAL A 221 -32.18 -10.78 -22.35
CA VAL A 221 -33.49 -11.01 -22.98
C VAL A 221 -33.31 -11.35 -24.46
N MET A 222 -32.38 -10.71 -25.18
CA MET A 222 -32.04 -11.04 -26.57
C MET A 222 -31.58 -12.48 -26.81
N ARG A 223 -31.17 -13.20 -25.77
CA ARG A 223 -30.77 -14.62 -25.90
C ARG A 223 -31.94 -15.61 -25.91
N PHE A 224 -33.15 -15.14 -25.62
CA PHE A 224 -34.34 -15.95 -25.66
C PHE A 224 -35.06 -15.78 -27.00
N ASP A 225 -35.67 -16.83 -27.51
CA ASP A 225 -36.37 -16.82 -28.76
C ASP A 225 -37.63 -15.90 -28.70
N ASN A 226 -37.96 -15.21 -29.79
CA ASN A 226 -39.11 -14.37 -29.95
C ASN A 226 -39.21 -13.11 -29.05
N THR A 227 -38.07 -12.64 -28.47
CA THR A 227 -38.04 -11.46 -27.56
C THR A 227 -37.79 -10.14 -28.31
N GLU A 228 -37.42 -10.15 -29.58
CA GLU A 228 -37.13 -8.95 -30.36
C GLU A 228 -38.34 -8.01 -30.46
N ALA A 229 -39.56 -8.55 -30.65
CA ALA A 229 -40.78 -7.79 -30.65
C ALA A 229 -41.09 -7.09 -29.32
N VAL A 230 -40.69 -7.72 -28.19
CA VAL A 230 -40.85 -7.13 -26.85
C VAL A 230 -39.90 -5.93 -26.66
N ILE A 231 -38.67 -6.06 -27.13
CA ILE A 231 -37.65 -4.99 -27.04
C ILE A 231 -38.09 -3.79 -27.90
N GLN A 232 -38.49 -4.05 -29.16
CA GLN A 232 -39.01 -2.99 -30.03
C GLN A 232 -40.24 -2.30 -29.44
N LYS A 233 -41.14 -3.06 -28.81
CA LYS A 233 -42.29 -2.49 -28.13
C LYS A 233 -41.92 -1.65 -26.92
N ALA A 234 -40.94 -2.08 -26.14
CA ALA A 234 -40.40 -1.31 -25.00
C ALA A 234 -39.80 0.03 -25.48
N GLU A 235 -39.07 0.02 -26.61
CA GLU A 235 -38.54 1.24 -27.22
C GLU A 235 -39.67 2.17 -27.73
N ALA A 236 -40.68 1.62 -28.37
CA ALA A 236 -41.86 2.39 -28.81
C ALA A 236 -42.60 3.03 -27.62
N ILE A 237 -42.79 2.30 -26.52
CA ILE A 237 -43.40 2.83 -25.30
C ILE A 237 -42.54 3.96 -24.72
N ARG A 238 -41.22 3.81 -24.68
CA ARG A 238 -40.31 4.85 -24.19
C ARG A 238 -40.45 6.15 -25.01
N GLU A 239 -40.46 6.06 -26.32
CA GLU A 239 -40.66 7.23 -27.18
C GLU A 239 -42.09 7.83 -27.03
N GLU A 240 -43.12 7.01 -26.81
CA GLU A 240 -44.50 7.46 -26.58
C GLU A 240 -44.65 8.34 -25.33
N ILE A 241 -43.96 7.97 -24.23
CA ILE A 241 -44.13 8.63 -22.93
C ILE A 241 -43.01 9.59 -22.58
N LYS A 242 -41.99 9.74 -23.44
CA LYS A 242 -40.77 10.57 -23.22
C LYS A 242 -41.11 12.03 -22.86
N ASP A 243 -42.11 12.61 -23.47
CA ASP A 243 -42.51 13.99 -23.22
C ASP A 243 -43.36 14.16 -21.94
N GLN A 244 -43.84 13.06 -21.38
CA GLN A 244 -44.69 13.06 -20.20
C GLN A 244 -43.95 12.70 -18.93
N VAL A 245 -42.96 11.80 -19.02
CA VAL A 245 -42.28 11.25 -17.89
C VAL A 245 -40.81 10.97 -18.22
N ASP A 246 -39.89 11.42 -17.37
CA ASP A 246 -38.50 11.05 -17.44
C ASP A 246 -38.33 9.64 -16.84
N LEU A 247 -38.22 8.63 -17.72
CA LEU A 247 -38.10 7.23 -17.32
C LEU A 247 -36.83 6.91 -16.57
N ASP A 248 -35.77 7.68 -16.73
CA ASP A 248 -34.49 7.44 -16.03
C ASP A 248 -34.58 7.82 -14.54
N ILE A 249 -35.51 8.70 -14.18
CA ILE A 249 -35.72 9.21 -12.82
C ILE A 249 -36.94 8.60 -12.14
N VAL A 250 -38.06 8.45 -12.87
CA VAL A 250 -39.36 8.10 -12.27
C VAL A 250 -39.38 6.78 -11.51
N PHE A 251 -38.71 5.72 -12.01
CA PHE A 251 -38.62 4.44 -11.32
C PHE A 251 -37.88 4.56 -10.01
N GLN A 252 -36.81 5.39 -10.01
CA GLN A 252 -36.03 5.66 -8.80
C GLN A 252 -36.88 6.43 -7.77
N GLU A 253 -37.67 7.39 -8.22
CA GLU A 253 -38.55 8.20 -7.38
C GLU A 253 -39.65 7.34 -6.72
N TYR A 254 -40.28 6.44 -7.44
CA TYR A 254 -41.31 5.56 -6.86
C TYR A 254 -40.71 4.55 -5.87
N ARG A 255 -39.53 3.98 -6.11
CA ARG A 255 -38.84 3.12 -5.15
C ARG A 255 -38.47 3.89 -3.88
N HIS A 256 -37.99 5.12 -4.05
CA HIS A 256 -37.69 5.99 -2.92
C HIS A 256 -38.96 6.35 -2.15
N ARG A 257 -40.04 6.68 -2.84
CA ARG A 257 -41.33 6.95 -2.20
C ARG A 257 -41.82 5.75 -1.40
N PHE A 258 -41.74 4.56 -1.93
CA PHE A 258 -42.03 3.33 -1.20
C PHE A 258 -41.18 3.18 0.06
N ALA A 259 -39.88 3.39 -0.04
CA ALA A 259 -38.95 3.31 1.11
C ALA A 259 -39.32 4.33 2.20
N VAL A 260 -39.61 5.57 1.82
CA VAL A 260 -40.05 6.64 2.74
C VAL A 260 -41.40 6.31 3.37
N GLU A 261 -42.34 5.76 2.61
CA GLU A 261 -43.67 5.36 3.11
C GLU A 261 -43.55 4.24 4.16
N VAL A 262 -42.75 3.20 3.89
CA VAL A 262 -42.47 2.12 4.85
C VAL A 262 -41.82 2.69 6.11
N TYR A 263 -40.83 3.53 5.95
CA TYR A 263 -40.11 4.15 7.05
C TYR A 263 -41.06 4.96 7.96
N ASN A 264 -41.81 5.90 7.37
CA ASN A 264 -42.71 6.78 8.11
C ASN A 264 -43.88 6.04 8.79
N THR A 265 -44.39 4.98 8.15
CA THR A 265 -45.52 4.18 8.65
C THR A 265 -45.09 3.29 9.80
N CYS A 266 -43.84 2.78 9.76
CA CYS A 266 -43.33 1.88 10.77
C CYS A 266 -42.64 2.58 11.92
N LEU A 267 -42.29 3.86 11.79
CA LEU A 267 -41.64 4.65 12.81
C LEU A 267 -42.63 4.96 13.92
N THR A 268 -42.44 4.37 15.09
CA THR A 268 -43.27 4.61 16.29
C THR A 268 -42.72 5.69 17.21
N GLN A 269 -41.41 5.86 17.22
CA GLN A 269 -40.72 6.90 17.95
C GLN A 269 -39.62 7.49 17.08
N ALA A 270 -39.74 8.77 16.75
CA ALA A 270 -38.74 9.51 16.01
C ALA A 270 -37.45 9.68 16.79
N PRO A 271 -36.30 9.79 16.16
CA PRO A 271 -35.07 10.08 16.85
C PRO A 271 -35.22 11.36 17.66
N THR A 272 -34.98 11.27 18.96
CA THR A 272 -34.79 12.47 19.78
C THR A 272 -33.56 13.13 19.18
N GLN A 273 -33.63 14.43 18.83
CA GLN A 273 -32.46 15.17 18.29
C GLN A 273 -31.40 15.35 19.38
N LEU A 274 -30.84 14.28 19.84
CA LEU A 274 -29.62 14.28 20.62
C LEU A 274 -28.47 14.32 19.62
N GLU A 275 -27.73 15.44 19.62
CA GLU A 275 -26.41 15.45 18.97
C GLU A 275 -25.63 14.26 19.52
N THR A 276 -25.35 13.30 18.64
CA THR A 276 -24.55 12.14 19.03
C THR A 276 -23.13 12.61 19.39
N ARG A 277 -22.41 11.81 20.16
CA ARG A 277 -20.99 12.11 20.41
C ARG A 277 -20.21 12.21 19.11
N SER A 278 -20.57 11.40 18.12
CA SER A 278 -19.99 11.44 16.77
C SER A 278 -20.21 12.78 16.10
N ASP A 279 -21.42 13.35 16.14
CA ASP A 279 -21.72 14.64 15.52
C ASP A 279 -20.91 15.78 16.16
N ARG A 280 -20.65 15.70 17.44
CA ARG A 280 -19.82 16.69 18.15
C ARG A 280 -18.36 16.62 17.72
N TYR A 281 -17.78 15.41 17.55
CA TYR A 281 -16.43 15.25 17.03
C TYR A 281 -16.36 15.67 15.56
N ASP A 282 -17.38 15.37 14.77
CA ASP A 282 -17.43 15.73 13.35
C ASP A 282 -17.45 17.24 13.14
N LYS A 283 -18.05 18.03 14.01
CA LYS A 283 -17.97 19.51 13.95
C LYS A 283 -16.53 20.03 13.95
N ILE A 284 -15.62 19.32 14.61
CA ILE A 284 -14.20 19.69 14.70
C ILE A 284 -13.40 19.04 13.60
N LEU A 285 -13.53 17.72 13.42
CA LEU A 285 -12.71 16.92 12.53
C LEU A 285 -13.03 17.13 11.04
N THR A 286 -14.29 17.48 10.72
CA THR A 286 -14.71 17.79 9.34
C THR A 286 -14.80 19.31 9.09
N HIS A 287 -14.28 20.13 10.02
CA HIS A 287 -14.31 21.57 9.86
C HIS A 287 -13.54 22.02 8.61
N ARG A 288 -14.12 22.96 7.85
CA ARG A 288 -13.60 23.41 6.56
C ARG A 288 -12.13 23.89 6.57
N ILE A 289 -11.69 24.49 7.67
CA ILE A 289 -10.33 25.04 7.82
C ILE A 289 -9.49 24.11 8.69
N TRP A 290 -10.01 23.68 9.85
CA TRP A 290 -9.26 22.89 10.83
C TRP A 290 -9.17 21.40 10.50
N GLY A 291 -10.05 20.87 9.66
CA GLY A 291 -10.05 19.45 9.29
C GLY A 291 -8.73 18.99 8.65
N LEU A 292 -8.17 19.80 7.72
CA LEU A 292 -6.91 19.47 7.06
C LEU A 292 -5.70 19.54 8.00
N PRO A 293 -5.48 20.61 8.80
CA PRO A 293 -4.41 20.64 9.81
C PRO A 293 -4.50 19.48 10.83
N ILE A 294 -5.69 19.18 11.34
CA ILE A 294 -5.87 18.04 12.28
C ILE A 294 -5.48 16.74 11.61
N PHE A 295 -5.91 16.55 10.36
CA PHE A 295 -5.55 15.37 9.59
C PHE A 295 -4.02 15.25 9.42
N MET A 296 -3.33 16.35 9.08
CA MET A 296 -1.86 16.35 8.97
C MET A 296 -1.18 15.99 10.28
N VAL A 297 -1.69 16.48 11.41
CA VAL A 297 -1.17 16.13 12.75
C VAL A 297 -1.38 14.64 13.05
N VAL A 298 -2.57 14.10 12.77
CA VAL A 298 -2.86 12.67 12.98
C VAL A 298 -1.92 11.79 12.16
N MET A 299 -1.68 12.16 10.89
CA MET A 299 -0.76 11.42 10.03
C MET A 299 0.69 11.56 10.47
N TYR A 300 1.11 12.75 10.88
CA TYR A 300 2.44 12.95 11.46
C TYR A 300 2.66 12.06 12.70
N LEU A 301 1.70 12.02 13.60
CA LEU A 301 1.75 11.16 14.79
C LEU A 301 1.79 9.67 14.41
N LEU A 302 1.05 9.25 13.39
CA LEU A 302 1.10 7.88 12.89
C LEU A 302 2.49 7.53 12.36
N PHE A 303 3.07 8.37 11.49
CA PHE A 303 4.41 8.10 10.94
C PHE A 303 5.50 8.20 12.00
N ALA A 304 5.41 9.15 12.92
CA ALA A 304 6.33 9.26 14.05
C ALA A 304 6.27 8.02 14.94
N PHE A 305 5.07 7.52 15.24
CA PHE A 305 4.86 6.27 15.99
C PHE A 305 5.48 5.06 15.26
N VAL A 306 5.23 4.93 13.96
CA VAL A 306 5.78 3.82 13.15
C VAL A 306 7.30 3.85 13.15
N ASN A 307 7.92 5.01 12.93
CA ASN A 307 9.39 5.12 12.88
C ASN A 307 10.01 4.92 14.27
N PHE A 308 9.48 5.58 15.30
CA PHE A 308 10.04 5.49 16.64
C PHE A 308 9.91 4.08 17.25
N VAL A 309 8.71 3.51 17.22
CA VAL A 309 8.46 2.18 17.81
C VAL A 309 8.98 1.06 16.90
N GLY A 310 8.90 1.24 15.57
CA GLY A 310 9.31 0.24 14.60
C GLY A 310 10.82 0.20 14.36
N GLY A 311 11.52 1.31 14.57
CA GLY A 311 12.97 1.39 14.44
C GLY A 311 13.71 0.47 15.41
N ILE A 312 13.20 0.31 16.64
CA ILE A 312 13.82 -0.57 17.66
C ILE A 312 13.89 -2.05 17.19
N PRO A 313 12.76 -2.71 16.87
CA PRO A 313 12.83 -4.09 16.39
C PRO A 313 13.45 -4.21 14.98
N GLN A 314 13.44 -3.15 14.18
CA GLN A 314 14.17 -3.11 12.92
C GLN A 314 15.68 -3.26 13.19
N GLY A 315 16.25 -2.46 14.07
CA GLY A 315 17.66 -2.54 14.45
C GLY A 315 18.03 -3.94 14.95
N TRP A 316 17.25 -4.55 15.84
CA TRP A 316 17.53 -5.91 16.32
C TRP A 316 17.55 -6.96 15.19
N ILE A 317 16.68 -6.83 14.19
CA ILE A 317 16.67 -7.73 13.05
C ILE A 317 17.91 -7.49 12.18
N GLU A 318 18.28 -6.25 11.93
CA GLU A 318 19.49 -5.89 11.17
C GLU A 318 20.76 -6.42 11.84
N ASP A 319 20.92 -6.18 13.15
CA ASP A 319 22.06 -6.69 13.94
C ASP A 319 22.09 -8.23 13.93
N GLY A 320 20.93 -8.88 14.04
CA GLY A 320 20.81 -10.33 13.96
C GLY A 320 21.24 -10.90 12.60
N PHE A 321 20.87 -10.24 11.50
CA PHE A 321 21.32 -10.66 10.16
C PHE A 321 22.78 -10.32 9.91
N ALA A 322 23.30 -9.21 10.43
CA ALA A 322 24.73 -8.88 10.38
C ALA A 322 25.57 -9.91 11.12
N ALA A 323 25.16 -10.33 12.33
CA ALA A 323 25.80 -11.39 13.07
C ALA A 323 25.75 -12.75 12.32
N LEU A 324 24.62 -13.05 11.68
CA LEU A 324 24.45 -14.27 10.87
C LEU A 324 25.37 -14.24 9.65
N GLN A 325 25.53 -13.09 9.01
CA GLN A 325 26.43 -12.89 7.88
C GLN A 325 27.90 -13.07 8.30
N ALA A 326 28.29 -12.44 9.40
CA ALA A 326 29.64 -12.63 9.98
C ALA A 326 29.92 -14.10 10.32
N TYR A 327 28.96 -14.79 10.91
CA TYR A 327 29.09 -16.24 11.21
C TYR A 327 29.20 -17.06 9.92
N ALA A 328 28.48 -16.75 8.87
CA ALA A 328 28.56 -17.43 7.58
C ALA A 328 29.96 -17.25 6.95
N VAL A 329 30.49 -16.02 6.99
CA VAL A 329 31.84 -15.70 6.48
C VAL A 329 32.92 -16.47 7.24
N GLN A 330 32.80 -16.63 8.57
CA GLN A 330 33.75 -17.37 9.37
C GLN A 330 33.67 -18.90 9.19
N THR A 331 32.49 -19.42 8.88
CA THR A 331 32.22 -20.88 8.88
C THR A 331 32.39 -21.50 7.50
N ILE A 332 32.06 -20.76 6.45
CA ILE A 332 32.09 -21.25 5.07
C ILE A 332 33.44 -20.89 4.47
N PRO A 333 34.18 -21.87 3.87
CA PRO A 333 35.45 -21.57 3.21
C PRO A 333 35.28 -20.47 2.15
N GLU A 334 36.32 -19.64 2.02
CA GLU A 334 36.38 -18.57 1.03
C GLU A 334 36.07 -19.09 -0.37
N GLY A 335 35.16 -18.40 -1.07
CA GLY A 335 34.74 -18.77 -2.42
C GLY A 335 33.31 -18.41 -2.78
N GLN A 336 32.90 -18.92 -3.94
CA GLN A 336 31.57 -18.61 -4.53
C GLN A 336 30.40 -18.91 -3.60
N LEU A 337 30.47 -19.99 -2.83
CA LEU A 337 29.40 -20.41 -1.93
C LEU A 337 29.28 -19.46 -0.73
N GLN A 338 30.42 -19.01 -0.18
CA GLN A 338 30.43 -18.06 0.92
C GLN A 338 29.76 -16.74 0.48
N SER A 339 30.19 -16.15 -0.63
CA SER A 339 29.64 -14.90 -1.14
C SER A 339 28.17 -15.03 -1.55
N LEU A 340 27.75 -16.15 -2.17
CA LEU A 340 26.32 -16.38 -2.44
C LEU A 340 25.48 -16.42 -1.17
N VAL A 341 25.97 -17.08 -0.13
CA VAL A 341 25.23 -17.24 1.12
C VAL A 341 25.23 -15.93 1.91
N SER A 342 26.40 -15.27 2.07
CA SER A 342 26.55 -14.03 2.84
C SER A 342 25.87 -12.84 2.13
N ASP A 343 26.27 -12.56 0.91
CA ASP A 343 25.93 -11.31 0.22
C ASP A 343 24.66 -11.46 -0.63
N GLY A 344 24.43 -12.65 -1.17
CA GLY A 344 23.25 -12.93 -1.99
C GLY A 344 22.00 -13.26 -1.16
N ILE A 345 22.09 -14.24 -0.25
CA ILE A 345 20.93 -14.80 0.45
C ILE A 345 20.69 -14.10 1.79
N ILE A 346 21.70 -14.08 2.69
CA ILE A 346 21.53 -13.54 4.04
C ILE A 346 21.28 -12.03 3.97
N ALA A 347 22.06 -11.29 3.22
CA ALA A 347 21.88 -9.86 3.03
C ALA A 347 20.53 -9.55 2.36
N GLY A 348 20.15 -10.29 1.31
CA GLY A 348 18.86 -10.11 0.62
C GLY A 348 17.64 -10.41 1.49
N VAL A 349 17.67 -11.48 2.29
CA VAL A 349 16.60 -11.83 3.23
C VAL A 349 16.56 -10.85 4.39
N GLY A 350 17.74 -10.46 4.91
CA GLY A 350 17.88 -9.48 5.98
C GLY A 350 17.23 -8.15 5.61
N ALA A 351 17.54 -7.62 4.43
CA ALA A 351 16.97 -6.38 3.92
C ALA A 351 15.42 -6.40 3.82
N VAL A 352 14.81 -7.56 3.50
CA VAL A 352 13.34 -7.67 3.46
C VAL A 352 12.75 -7.73 4.86
N LEU A 353 13.36 -8.48 5.76
CA LEU A 353 12.82 -8.73 7.10
C LEU A 353 13.04 -7.55 8.04
N SER A 354 14.09 -6.74 7.82
CA SER A 354 14.33 -5.53 8.61
C SER A 354 13.18 -4.51 8.50
N PHE A 355 12.55 -4.39 7.32
CA PHE A 355 11.39 -3.49 7.14
C PHE A 355 10.06 -4.06 7.64
N LEU A 356 10.02 -5.34 8.00
CA LEU A 356 8.76 -5.99 8.42
C LEU A 356 8.10 -5.32 9.63
N PRO A 357 8.81 -4.95 10.71
CA PRO A 357 8.22 -4.26 11.87
C PRO A 357 7.57 -2.93 11.50
N LEU A 358 8.24 -2.13 10.68
CA LEU A 358 7.70 -0.84 10.21
C LEU A 358 6.41 -1.02 9.43
N ILE A 359 6.39 -2.00 8.52
CA ILE A 359 5.21 -2.31 7.70
C ILE A 359 4.07 -2.84 8.57
N LEU A 360 4.35 -3.68 9.57
CA LEU A 360 3.37 -4.19 10.52
C LEU A 360 2.71 -3.05 11.30
N LEU A 361 3.51 -2.15 11.86
CA LEU A 361 3.01 -1.00 12.63
C LEU A 361 2.25 0.00 11.74
N LEU A 362 2.69 0.19 10.52
CA LEU A 362 1.97 1.02 9.55
C LEU A 362 0.60 0.43 9.25
N PHE A 363 0.50 -0.87 8.98
CA PHE A 363 -0.79 -1.53 8.77
C PHE A 363 -1.68 -1.52 10.01
N LEU A 364 -1.09 -1.68 11.20
CA LEU A 364 -1.79 -1.57 12.47
C LEU A 364 -2.45 -0.20 12.63
N GLY A 365 -1.67 0.86 12.44
CA GLY A 365 -2.16 2.23 12.58
C GLY A 365 -3.20 2.60 11.54
N ILE A 366 -3.00 2.18 10.28
CA ILE A 366 -3.98 2.40 9.20
C ILE A 366 -5.29 1.67 9.51
N SER A 367 -5.23 0.37 9.87
CA SER A 367 -6.44 -0.38 10.24
C SER A 367 -7.15 0.24 11.42
N PHE A 368 -6.41 0.74 12.41
CA PHE A 368 -7.01 1.47 13.54
C PHE A 368 -7.76 2.72 13.09
N LEU A 369 -7.14 3.56 12.22
CA LEU A 369 -7.78 4.77 11.69
C LEU A 369 -8.97 4.45 10.78
N GLU A 370 -8.90 3.35 10.02
CA GLU A 370 -9.98 2.87 9.16
C GLU A 370 -11.16 2.39 10.00
N ASP A 371 -10.91 1.49 10.95
CA ASP A 371 -11.94 0.88 11.79
C ASP A 371 -12.62 1.91 12.73
N THR A 372 -11.89 2.95 13.16
CA THR A 372 -12.49 4.06 13.94
C THR A 372 -13.43 4.92 13.11
N GLY A 373 -13.42 4.83 11.79
CA GLY A 373 -14.18 5.69 10.88
C GLY A 373 -13.53 7.05 10.60
N TYR A 374 -12.32 7.30 11.12
CA TYR A 374 -11.60 8.57 10.89
C TYR A 374 -11.22 8.79 9.43
N MET A 375 -10.82 7.71 8.72
CA MET A 375 -10.41 7.80 7.31
C MET A 375 -11.55 8.30 6.40
N ALA A 376 -12.80 7.98 6.71
CA ALA A 376 -13.96 8.51 6.00
C ALA A 376 -14.05 10.05 6.11
N ARG A 377 -13.80 10.60 7.31
CA ARG A 377 -13.79 12.05 7.56
C ARG A 377 -12.65 12.75 6.83
N ALA A 378 -11.48 12.15 6.87
CA ALA A 378 -10.31 12.65 6.12
C ALA A 378 -10.60 12.75 4.62
N ALA A 379 -11.18 11.68 4.02
CA ALA A 379 -11.59 11.68 2.63
C ALA A 379 -12.65 12.74 2.33
N PHE A 380 -13.62 12.96 3.24
CA PHE A 380 -14.66 13.99 3.10
C PHE A 380 -14.06 15.41 3.08
N VAL A 381 -13.14 15.71 3.99
CA VAL A 381 -12.50 17.04 4.08
C VAL A 381 -11.74 17.39 2.79
N ILE A 382 -11.09 16.41 2.18
CA ILE A 382 -10.20 16.61 1.03
C ILE A 382 -10.92 16.43 -0.31
N ASP A 383 -12.13 15.89 -0.32
CA ASP A 383 -12.88 15.56 -1.54
C ASP A 383 -12.96 16.74 -2.53
N ARG A 384 -13.13 17.98 -2.05
CA ARG A 384 -13.14 19.15 -2.93
C ARG A 384 -11.84 19.31 -3.71
N VAL A 385 -10.69 19.09 -3.06
CA VAL A 385 -9.36 19.23 -3.68
C VAL A 385 -9.16 18.10 -4.68
N MET A 386 -9.54 16.87 -4.30
CA MET A 386 -9.40 15.70 -5.16
C MET A 386 -10.25 15.81 -6.42
N ARG A 387 -11.48 16.29 -6.31
CA ARG A 387 -12.33 16.55 -7.49
C ARG A 387 -11.77 17.61 -8.43
N ALA A 388 -11.15 18.65 -7.89
CA ALA A 388 -10.46 19.64 -8.73
C ALA A 388 -9.31 19.05 -9.53
N CYS A 389 -8.72 17.97 -9.03
CA CYS A 389 -7.67 17.18 -9.70
C CYS A 389 -8.24 16.10 -10.64
N GLY A 390 -9.57 15.92 -10.70
CA GLY A 390 -10.22 14.87 -11.50
C GLY A 390 -10.25 13.50 -10.83
N LEU A 391 -10.05 13.43 -9.53
CA LEU A 391 -10.02 12.22 -8.72
C LEU A 391 -11.22 12.17 -7.75
N HIS A 392 -11.59 10.97 -7.35
CA HIS A 392 -12.58 10.75 -6.30
C HIS A 392 -11.98 11.03 -4.91
N GLY A 393 -12.74 11.58 -3.96
CA GLY A 393 -12.24 11.91 -2.60
C GLY A 393 -11.59 10.75 -1.88
N LYS A 394 -12.11 9.52 -2.01
CA LYS A 394 -11.52 8.31 -1.47
C LYS A 394 -10.10 8.00 -2.02
N SER A 395 -9.74 8.51 -3.22
CA SER A 395 -8.40 8.32 -3.81
C SER A 395 -7.29 8.95 -2.97
N PHE A 396 -7.63 9.93 -2.14
CA PHE A 396 -6.68 10.56 -1.26
C PHE A 396 -6.04 9.60 -0.25
N ILE A 397 -6.82 8.64 0.27
CA ILE A 397 -6.34 7.66 1.25
C ILE A 397 -5.16 6.83 0.69
N PRO A 398 -5.32 6.14 -0.46
CA PRO A 398 -4.20 5.46 -1.10
C PRO A 398 -3.01 6.37 -1.40
N LEU A 399 -3.25 7.56 -1.97
CA LEU A 399 -2.17 8.47 -2.34
C LEU A 399 -1.36 8.93 -1.13
N LEU A 400 -2.02 9.19 -0.01
CA LEU A 400 -1.34 9.53 1.23
C LEU A 400 -0.47 8.38 1.74
N LEU A 401 -0.98 7.15 1.72
CA LEU A 401 -0.20 5.97 2.08
C LEU A 401 1.05 5.82 1.22
N GLY A 402 1.00 6.34 -0.02
CA GLY A 402 2.12 6.36 -0.95
C GLY A 402 3.35 7.11 -0.44
N PHE A 403 3.19 8.11 0.43
CA PHE A 403 4.31 8.80 1.08
C PHE A 403 5.04 7.93 2.10
N GLY A 404 4.37 6.97 2.70
CA GLY A 404 5.01 5.96 3.53
C GLY A 404 5.56 4.82 2.70
N CYS A 405 4.68 4.12 1.97
CA CYS A 405 5.05 2.98 1.13
C CYS A 405 4.04 2.79 -0.01
N SER A 406 4.55 2.63 -1.24
CA SER A 406 3.70 2.42 -2.43
C SER A 406 2.95 1.08 -2.42
N VAL A 407 3.46 0.05 -1.73
CA VAL A 407 2.80 -1.26 -1.64
C VAL A 407 1.43 -1.17 -0.94
N PRO A 408 1.32 -0.68 0.32
CA PRO A 408 0.02 -0.49 0.96
C PRO A 408 -0.86 0.54 0.24
N SER A 409 -0.27 1.52 -0.41
CA SER A 409 -0.99 2.50 -1.23
C SER A 409 -1.76 1.83 -2.36
N VAL A 410 -1.10 1.02 -3.17
CA VAL A 410 -1.74 0.29 -4.28
C VAL A 410 -2.80 -0.69 -3.76
N MET A 411 -2.53 -1.38 -2.64
CA MET A 411 -3.52 -2.26 -2.00
C MET A 411 -4.72 -1.48 -1.46
N GLY A 412 -4.48 -0.28 -0.92
CA GLY A 412 -5.52 0.61 -0.40
C GLY A 412 -6.45 1.16 -1.48
N ALA A 413 -6.02 1.17 -2.74
CA ALA A 413 -6.87 1.59 -3.86
C ALA A 413 -8.13 0.74 -4.05
N ARG A 414 -8.22 -0.44 -3.39
CA ARG A 414 -9.45 -1.26 -3.34
C ARG A 414 -10.64 -0.56 -2.69
N ILE A 415 -10.42 0.48 -1.88
CA ILE A 415 -11.49 1.28 -1.27
C ILE A 415 -12.32 2.05 -2.33
N LEU A 416 -11.79 2.13 -3.55
CA LEU A 416 -12.45 2.77 -4.68
C LEU A 416 -13.33 1.76 -5.41
N ASP A 417 -14.62 2.02 -5.39
CA ASP A 417 -15.64 1.16 -6.00
C ASP A 417 -15.55 1.21 -7.54
N ASN A 418 -15.29 2.40 -8.09
CA ASN A 418 -15.17 2.60 -9.52
C ASN A 418 -13.81 2.11 -10.05
N TYR A 419 -13.83 1.18 -11.01
CA TYR A 419 -12.63 0.64 -11.64
C TYR A 419 -11.71 1.72 -12.25
N LYS A 420 -12.30 2.74 -12.90
CA LYS A 420 -11.53 3.81 -13.56
C LYS A 420 -10.79 4.66 -12.54
N ASP A 421 -11.46 5.05 -11.46
CA ASP A 421 -10.86 5.83 -10.37
C ASP A 421 -9.77 5.03 -9.66
N ARG A 422 -10.01 3.74 -9.43
CA ARG A 422 -9.01 2.82 -8.87
C ARG A 422 -7.78 2.72 -9.75
N MET A 423 -7.96 2.54 -11.06
CA MET A 423 -6.83 2.45 -12.00
C MET A 423 -6.02 3.73 -12.08
N VAL A 424 -6.68 4.89 -12.18
CA VAL A 424 -5.97 6.18 -12.18
C VAL A 424 -5.17 6.34 -10.90
N THR A 425 -5.77 6.04 -9.74
CA THR A 425 -5.10 6.14 -8.44
C THR A 425 -3.87 5.23 -8.37
N ILE A 426 -3.98 3.97 -8.82
CA ILE A 426 -2.86 3.03 -8.86
C ILE A 426 -1.73 3.57 -9.75
N LEU A 427 -2.06 4.09 -10.94
CA LEU A 427 -1.07 4.56 -11.91
C LEU A 427 -0.33 5.83 -11.47
N ILE A 428 -0.92 6.67 -10.63
CA ILE A 428 -0.27 7.90 -10.14
C ILE A 428 0.39 7.74 -8.76
N THR A 429 0.10 6.63 -8.06
CA THR A 429 0.70 6.34 -6.74
C THR A 429 2.23 6.47 -6.70
N PRO A 430 3.00 6.01 -7.70
CA PRO A 430 4.46 6.10 -7.65
C PRO A 430 5.03 7.53 -7.63
N PHE A 431 4.26 8.54 -8.03
CA PHE A 431 4.68 9.94 -7.89
C PHE A 431 4.67 10.42 -6.43
N MET A 432 3.96 9.72 -5.56
CA MET A 432 4.04 9.96 -4.11
C MET A 432 5.34 9.35 -3.62
N SER A 433 6.27 10.22 -3.18
CA SER A 433 7.60 9.78 -2.78
C SER A 433 7.53 8.98 -1.48
N CYS A 434 7.87 7.69 -1.53
CA CYS A 434 7.88 6.83 -0.35
C CYS A 434 9.12 7.09 0.53
N SER A 435 9.08 6.66 1.79
CA SER A 435 10.17 6.84 2.76
C SER A 435 11.51 6.27 2.27
N ALA A 436 11.51 5.19 1.50
CA ALA A 436 12.72 4.56 0.95
C ALA A 436 13.47 5.43 -0.09
N ARG A 437 12.85 6.48 -0.63
CA ARG A 437 13.51 7.45 -1.51
C ARG A 437 14.17 8.59 -0.74
N LEU A 438 13.73 8.84 0.50
CA LEU A 438 14.19 9.96 1.30
C LEU A 438 15.70 9.96 1.55
N PRO A 439 16.35 8.82 1.91
CA PRO A 439 17.79 8.78 2.09
C PRO A 439 18.57 9.26 0.84
N VAL A 440 18.12 8.87 -0.36
CA VAL A 440 18.74 9.31 -1.62
C VAL A 440 18.66 10.83 -1.78
N TYR A 441 17.51 11.43 -1.44
CA TYR A 441 17.36 12.89 -1.51
C TYR A 441 18.23 13.58 -0.46
N ILE A 442 18.31 13.06 0.75
CA ILE A 442 19.13 13.61 1.83
C ILE A 442 20.62 13.55 1.44
N LEU A 443 21.08 12.42 0.89
CA LEU A 443 22.46 12.26 0.43
C LEU A 443 22.86 13.38 -0.54
N PHE A 444 22.12 13.52 -1.65
CA PHE A 444 22.44 14.52 -2.65
C PHE A 444 22.19 15.95 -2.18
N ALA A 445 21.17 16.18 -1.34
CA ALA A 445 20.88 17.48 -0.77
C ALA A 445 22.00 17.93 0.18
N ASN A 446 22.49 17.05 1.05
CA ASN A 446 23.58 17.38 1.98
C ASN A 446 24.92 17.53 1.26
N ALA A 447 25.16 16.73 0.20
CA ALA A 447 26.39 16.83 -0.56
C ALA A 447 26.54 18.19 -1.28
N PHE A 448 25.47 18.72 -1.85
CA PHE A 448 25.55 19.92 -2.71
C PHE A 448 24.88 21.17 -2.14
N PHE A 449 24.09 21.04 -1.07
CA PHE A 449 23.39 22.12 -0.39
C PHE A 449 23.61 22.04 1.13
N PRO A 450 24.85 22.25 1.62
CA PRO A 450 25.23 21.94 3.01
C PRO A 450 24.56 22.86 4.05
N ASN A 451 24.00 24.01 3.63
CA ASN A 451 23.24 24.85 4.54
C ASN A 451 21.92 24.15 4.88
N GLY A 452 21.65 23.80 6.13
CA GLY A 452 20.53 22.99 6.57
C GLY A 452 19.16 23.46 6.07
N TRP A 453 18.96 24.75 5.86
CA TRP A 453 17.73 25.30 5.27
C TRP A 453 17.63 25.02 3.76
N ASP A 454 18.75 25.10 3.03
CA ASP A 454 18.77 24.87 1.58
C ASP A 454 18.54 23.39 1.28
N SER A 455 19.18 22.49 2.01
CA SER A 455 18.98 21.02 1.94
C SER A 455 17.51 20.66 2.19
N THR A 456 16.93 21.18 3.27
CA THR A 456 15.52 20.96 3.62
C THR A 456 14.57 21.45 2.52
N LEU A 457 14.84 22.65 1.98
CA LEU A 457 14.03 23.24 0.91
C LEU A 457 14.08 22.41 -0.38
N VAL A 458 15.27 21.91 -0.74
CA VAL A 458 15.45 21.05 -1.91
C VAL A 458 14.65 19.76 -1.75
N VAL A 459 14.78 19.05 -0.64
CA VAL A 459 14.03 17.84 -0.37
C VAL A 459 12.52 18.10 -0.39
N PHE A 460 12.06 19.17 0.26
CA PHE A 460 10.65 19.58 0.25
C PHE A 460 10.15 19.86 -1.17
N SER A 461 10.98 20.55 -1.99
CA SER A 461 10.64 20.87 -3.38
C SER A 461 10.45 19.61 -4.23
N VAL A 462 11.27 18.58 -4.04
CA VAL A 462 11.15 17.29 -4.72
C VAL A 462 9.83 16.61 -4.35
N TYR A 463 9.46 16.56 -3.05
CA TYR A 463 8.18 16.03 -2.62
C TYR A 463 6.99 16.76 -3.24
N PHE A 464 7.06 18.10 -3.25
CA PHE A 464 6.01 18.94 -3.83
C PHE A 464 5.88 18.73 -5.34
N LEU A 465 7.00 18.59 -6.04
CA LEU A 465 7.03 18.28 -7.47
C LEU A 465 6.37 16.92 -7.79
N GLY A 466 6.56 15.93 -6.93
CA GLY A 466 5.88 14.64 -7.04
C GLY A 466 4.35 14.77 -6.99
N ILE A 467 3.84 15.59 -6.08
CA ILE A 467 2.39 15.88 -5.99
C ILE A 467 1.90 16.56 -7.28
N ILE A 468 2.66 17.52 -7.81
CA ILE A 468 2.32 18.21 -9.07
C ILE A 468 2.25 17.22 -10.22
N PHE A 469 3.24 16.34 -10.37
CA PHE A 469 3.22 15.30 -11.41
C PHE A 469 2.04 14.33 -11.22
N GLY A 470 1.76 13.92 -9.99
CA GLY A 470 0.58 13.11 -9.69
C GLY A 470 -0.72 13.76 -10.18
N ILE A 471 -0.90 15.06 -9.93
CA ILE A 471 -2.08 15.82 -10.38
C ILE A 471 -2.13 15.92 -11.93
N ILE A 472 -0.99 16.21 -12.56
CA ILE A 472 -0.91 16.32 -14.02
C ILE A 472 -1.29 14.99 -14.68
N PHE A 473 -0.67 13.89 -14.22
CA PHE A 473 -0.94 12.56 -14.78
C PHE A 473 -2.35 12.06 -14.44
N ALA A 474 -2.90 12.41 -13.28
CA ALA A 474 -4.30 12.13 -12.97
C ALA A 474 -5.24 12.74 -14.02
N LYS A 475 -5.03 14.01 -14.37
CA LYS A 475 -5.83 14.70 -15.41
C LYS A 475 -5.61 14.09 -16.80
N ILE A 476 -4.36 13.74 -17.15
CA ILE A 476 -4.02 13.11 -18.42
C ILE A 476 -4.72 11.74 -18.53
N PHE A 477 -4.56 10.86 -17.53
CA PHE A 477 -5.16 9.54 -17.56
C PHE A 477 -6.68 9.59 -17.54
N ARG A 478 -7.28 10.53 -16.77
CA ARG A 478 -8.74 10.73 -16.77
C ARG A 478 -9.26 11.17 -18.13
N LYS A 479 -8.52 12.03 -18.83
CA LYS A 479 -8.95 12.54 -20.14
C LYS A 479 -8.76 11.51 -21.27
N PHE A 480 -7.64 10.78 -21.29
CA PHE A 480 -7.25 9.96 -22.44
C PHE A 480 -7.47 8.47 -22.27
N LEU A 481 -7.25 7.89 -21.05
CA LEU A 481 -7.35 6.46 -20.81
C LEU A 481 -8.68 6.05 -20.19
N PHE A 482 -9.20 6.86 -19.27
CA PHE A 482 -10.36 6.51 -18.44
C PHE A 482 -11.45 7.57 -18.53
N ALA A 483 -11.76 8.04 -19.73
CA ALA A 483 -12.81 9.05 -19.97
C ALA A 483 -14.16 8.57 -19.43
N GLY A 484 -14.95 9.49 -18.85
CA GLY A 484 -16.29 9.28 -18.30
C GLY A 484 -16.61 10.30 -17.22
N GLU A 485 -17.90 10.41 -16.91
CA GLU A 485 -18.37 11.28 -15.83
C GLU A 485 -17.89 10.76 -14.47
N ALA A 486 -17.51 11.69 -13.59
CA ALA A 486 -17.20 11.35 -12.21
C ALA A 486 -18.53 11.02 -11.50
N GLU A 487 -18.57 9.88 -10.83
CA GLU A 487 -19.72 9.53 -9.99
C GLU A 487 -19.88 10.56 -8.85
N PRO A 488 -21.12 10.96 -8.54
CA PRO A 488 -21.34 11.86 -7.42
C PRO A 488 -20.87 11.21 -6.12
N PHE A 489 -20.04 11.94 -5.37
CA PHE A 489 -19.55 11.49 -4.09
C PHE A 489 -20.66 11.55 -3.03
N VAL A 490 -21.24 10.40 -2.72
CA VAL A 490 -22.11 10.23 -1.58
C VAL A 490 -21.37 9.32 -0.60
N MET A 491 -20.85 9.88 0.47
CA MET A 491 -20.17 9.12 1.52
C MET A 491 -20.94 9.22 2.82
N GLU A 492 -21.36 8.09 3.35
CA GLU A 492 -21.82 8.00 4.71
C GLU A 492 -20.64 8.13 5.66
N LEU A 493 -20.77 8.96 6.67
CA LEU A 493 -19.82 9.03 7.77
C LEU A 493 -20.28 8.00 8.82
N PRO A 494 -19.62 6.82 8.91
CA PRO A 494 -19.99 5.83 9.89
C PRO A 494 -19.79 6.39 11.30
N PRO A 495 -20.59 6.01 12.31
CA PRO A 495 -20.35 6.44 13.69
C PRO A 495 -18.96 5.98 14.14
N TYR A 496 -18.33 6.76 15.05
CA TYR A 496 -17.03 6.36 15.59
C TYR A 496 -17.16 5.13 16.47
N HIS A 497 -16.35 4.12 16.16
CA HIS A 497 -16.25 2.90 16.93
C HIS A 497 -14.80 2.63 17.34
N LEU A 498 -14.58 2.23 18.57
CA LEU A 498 -13.28 1.71 18.96
C LEU A 498 -13.14 0.29 18.42
N PRO A 499 -12.11 0.02 17.60
CA PRO A 499 -11.90 -1.30 17.06
C PRO A 499 -11.53 -2.31 18.15
N THR A 500 -11.90 -3.56 17.95
CA THR A 500 -11.47 -4.61 18.87
C THR A 500 -10.01 -5.00 18.53
N LEU A 501 -9.17 -5.12 19.54
CA LEU A 501 -7.77 -5.51 19.38
C LEU A 501 -7.60 -6.78 18.54
N LYS A 502 -8.53 -7.74 18.67
CA LYS A 502 -8.51 -8.97 17.90
C LYS A 502 -8.73 -8.74 16.41
N ALA A 503 -9.66 -7.86 16.04
CA ALA A 503 -9.93 -7.55 14.62
C ALA A 503 -8.73 -6.83 13.98
N THR A 504 -8.22 -5.79 14.63
CA THR A 504 -7.07 -5.02 14.16
C THR A 504 -5.83 -5.90 13.99
N TRP A 505 -5.57 -6.81 14.97
CA TRP A 505 -4.47 -7.76 14.87
C TRP A 505 -4.63 -8.73 13.69
N MET A 506 -5.85 -9.23 13.46
CA MET A 506 -6.11 -10.16 12.37
C MET A 506 -5.92 -9.49 11.00
N HIS A 507 -6.40 -8.26 10.83
CA HIS A 507 -6.19 -7.46 9.61
C HIS A 507 -4.71 -7.18 9.36
N MET A 508 -3.96 -6.82 10.41
CA MET A 508 -2.51 -6.62 10.35
C MET A 508 -1.80 -7.91 9.90
N TYR A 509 -2.10 -9.05 10.54
CA TYR A 509 -1.47 -10.33 10.24
C TYR A 509 -1.72 -10.80 8.81
N GLU A 510 -2.96 -10.68 8.31
CA GLU A 510 -3.29 -11.06 6.94
C GLU A 510 -2.52 -10.23 5.90
N ARG A 511 -2.46 -8.91 6.11
CA ARG A 511 -1.71 -8.00 5.23
C ARG A 511 -0.21 -8.27 5.28
N ALA A 512 0.35 -8.51 6.47
CA ALA A 512 1.76 -8.87 6.66
C ALA A 512 2.13 -10.19 6.00
N LYS A 513 1.32 -11.23 6.19
CA LYS A 513 1.51 -12.53 5.55
C LYS A 513 1.56 -12.40 4.01
N LEU A 514 0.67 -11.58 3.46
CA LEU A 514 0.65 -11.31 2.02
C LEU A 514 1.92 -10.59 1.54
N TYR A 515 2.44 -9.66 2.34
CA TYR A 515 3.69 -8.96 2.05
C TYR A 515 4.88 -9.95 2.02
N ILE A 516 5.08 -10.71 3.10
CA ILE A 516 6.20 -11.66 3.23
C ILE A 516 6.20 -12.66 2.07
N ILE A 517 5.07 -13.32 1.81
CA ILE A 517 5.00 -14.38 0.79
C ILE A 517 5.23 -13.82 -0.61
N LYS A 518 4.75 -12.62 -0.92
CA LYS A 518 4.73 -12.10 -2.29
C LYS A 518 5.90 -11.16 -2.57
N ALA A 519 6.13 -10.16 -1.71
CA ALA A 519 7.23 -9.24 -1.90
C ALA A 519 8.58 -9.91 -1.57
N GLY A 520 8.65 -10.65 -0.45
CA GLY A 520 9.88 -11.32 -0.03
C GLY A 520 10.44 -12.28 -1.08
N THR A 521 9.60 -13.08 -1.74
CA THR A 521 10.06 -14.01 -2.79
C THR A 521 10.65 -13.29 -4.00
N PHE A 522 10.00 -12.19 -4.44
CA PHE A 522 10.50 -11.42 -5.57
C PHE A 522 11.78 -10.66 -5.24
N ILE A 523 11.86 -10.07 -4.04
CA ILE A 523 13.05 -9.32 -3.63
C ILE A 523 14.24 -10.28 -3.45
N MET A 524 14.03 -11.45 -2.82
CA MET A 524 15.08 -12.47 -2.69
C MET A 524 15.61 -12.93 -4.05
N ALA A 525 14.73 -13.20 -5.02
CA ALA A 525 15.15 -13.57 -6.36
C ALA A 525 15.92 -12.43 -7.06
N ALA A 526 15.50 -11.18 -6.85
CA ALA A 526 16.19 -10.01 -7.39
C ALA A 526 17.57 -9.80 -6.73
N SER A 527 17.67 -9.99 -5.41
CA SER A 527 18.95 -9.88 -4.68
C SER A 527 19.98 -10.92 -5.15
N ILE A 528 19.54 -12.17 -5.35
CA ILE A 528 20.41 -13.22 -5.91
C ILE A 528 20.84 -12.86 -7.34
N LEU A 529 19.94 -12.32 -8.15
CA LEU A 529 20.27 -11.89 -9.51
C LEU A 529 21.27 -10.73 -9.50
N ILE A 530 21.06 -9.72 -8.66
CA ILE A 530 21.97 -8.57 -8.51
C ILE A 530 23.32 -9.06 -8.03
N TRP A 531 23.36 -9.90 -7.00
CA TRP A 531 24.60 -10.53 -6.56
C TRP A 531 25.31 -11.24 -7.71
N PHE A 532 24.58 -12.04 -8.49
CA PHE A 532 25.19 -12.77 -9.62
C PHE A 532 25.83 -11.81 -10.64
N ILE A 533 25.12 -10.78 -11.07
CA ILE A 533 25.66 -9.86 -12.09
C ILE A 533 26.77 -8.94 -11.54
N THR A 534 26.84 -8.70 -10.23
CA THR A 534 27.90 -7.89 -9.60
C THR A 534 29.10 -8.74 -9.22
N ALA A 535 28.92 -10.00 -8.82
CA ALA A 535 29.99 -10.92 -8.42
C ALA A 535 30.73 -11.57 -9.59
N TYR A 536 30.11 -11.66 -10.76
CA TYR A 536 30.71 -12.34 -11.93
C TYR A 536 31.13 -11.37 -13.04
N PRO A 537 32.26 -11.68 -13.80
CA PRO A 537 33.15 -12.84 -13.63
C PRO A 537 33.95 -12.74 -12.31
N MET A 538 34.27 -13.88 -11.70
CA MET A 538 35.08 -13.90 -10.49
C MET A 538 36.59 -13.83 -10.76
N ASP A 539 37.03 -14.42 -11.85
CA ASP A 539 38.42 -14.34 -12.31
C ASP A 539 38.60 -12.99 -13.04
N VAL A 540 39.07 -12.00 -12.29
CA VAL A 540 39.33 -10.63 -12.77
C VAL A 540 40.84 -10.43 -12.93
N GLU A 541 41.26 -9.89 -14.05
CA GLU A 541 42.64 -9.43 -14.25
C GLU A 541 42.76 -8.05 -13.61
N TYR A 542 43.44 -7.96 -12.46
CA TYR A 542 43.70 -6.69 -11.79
C TYR A 542 44.86 -5.93 -12.48
N SER A 543 44.75 -4.60 -12.45
CA SER A 543 45.81 -3.71 -13.02
C SER A 543 47.11 -3.82 -12.22
N LYS A 544 47.04 -4.17 -10.96
CA LYS A 544 48.18 -4.40 -10.05
C LYS A 544 47.89 -5.58 -9.13
N ASP A 545 48.95 -6.21 -8.66
CA ASP A 545 48.88 -7.26 -7.63
C ASP A 545 48.64 -6.57 -6.28
N TYR A 546 47.39 -6.51 -5.84
CA TYR A 546 47.00 -5.87 -4.61
C TYR A 546 47.60 -6.52 -3.37
N ASP A 547 47.78 -7.84 -3.36
CA ASP A 547 48.37 -8.55 -2.23
C ASP A 547 49.83 -8.19 -2.11
N ALA A 548 50.59 -8.14 -3.22
CA ALA A 548 51.97 -7.70 -3.23
C ALA A 548 52.12 -6.23 -2.84
N VAL A 549 51.18 -5.35 -3.21
CA VAL A 549 51.20 -3.94 -2.82
C VAL A 549 50.93 -3.79 -1.32
N LYS A 550 49.95 -4.50 -0.77
CA LYS A 550 49.66 -4.51 0.67
C LYS A 550 50.84 -5.01 1.49
N GLU A 551 51.50 -6.05 0.99
CA GLU A 551 52.74 -6.55 1.65
C GLU A 551 53.87 -5.52 1.62
N GLN A 552 54.03 -4.78 0.50
CA GLN A 552 55.02 -3.68 0.43
C GLN A 552 54.65 -2.53 1.37
N VAL A 553 53.40 -2.15 1.46
CA VAL A 553 52.91 -1.11 2.39
C VAL A 553 53.12 -1.55 3.83
N ALA A 554 52.82 -2.80 4.19
CA ALA A 554 53.04 -3.34 5.52
C ALA A 554 54.53 -3.30 5.89
N GLN A 555 55.43 -3.72 4.97
CA GLN A 555 56.88 -3.64 5.18
C GLN A 555 57.38 -2.18 5.33
N GLU A 556 56.80 -1.22 4.60
CA GLU A 556 57.15 0.20 4.77
C GLU A 556 56.78 0.70 6.17
N TYR A 557 55.60 0.32 6.67
CA TYR A 557 55.16 0.71 8.00
C TYR A 557 55.92 -0.03 9.10
N GLU A 558 56.35 -1.28 8.91
CA GLU A 558 57.31 -1.97 9.82
C GLU A 558 58.63 -1.21 9.95
N VAL A 559 59.16 -0.68 8.84
CA VAL A 559 60.36 0.14 8.83
C VAL A 559 60.12 1.48 9.56
N LYS A 560 58.97 2.11 9.36
CA LYS A 560 58.55 3.33 10.07
C LYS A 560 58.42 3.09 11.57
N ASP A 561 57.84 1.98 11.98
CA ASP A 561 57.69 1.60 13.39
C ASP A 561 59.06 1.34 14.05
N ALA A 562 59.93 0.64 13.35
CA ALA A 562 61.31 0.42 13.85
C ALA A 562 62.09 1.77 14.00
N ALA A 563 61.91 2.68 13.06
CA ALA A 563 62.49 4.04 13.12
C ALA A 563 61.91 4.83 14.29
N THR A 564 60.58 4.78 14.48
CA THR A 564 59.86 5.40 15.58
C THR A 564 60.34 4.91 16.93
N LEU A 565 60.44 3.59 17.13
CA LEU A 565 60.97 3.01 18.35
C LEU A 565 62.40 3.43 18.63
N SER A 566 63.23 3.48 17.59
CA SER A 566 64.66 3.96 17.68
C SER A 566 64.72 5.42 18.06
N GLN A 567 63.80 6.27 17.51
CA GLN A 567 63.76 7.73 17.80
C GLN A 567 63.40 7.99 19.27
N PHE A 568 62.55 7.20 19.86
CA PHE A 568 62.18 7.29 21.28
C PHE A 568 63.08 6.53 22.22
N GLY A 569 64.15 5.87 21.70
CA GLY A 569 65.18 5.19 22.50
C GLY A 569 64.73 3.84 23.06
N ILE A 570 63.71 3.21 22.47
CA ILE A 570 63.17 1.92 22.84
C ILE A 570 64.01 0.85 22.12
N ALA A 571 64.83 0.13 22.92
CA ALA A 571 65.82 -0.82 22.38
C ALA A 571 65.60 -2.26 22.88
N THR A 572 64.86 -2.46 23.95
CA THR A 572 64.64 -3.80 24.56
C THR A 572 63.29 -4.37 24.14
N ASP A 573 63.27 -5.72 23.99
CA ASP A 573 62.02 -6.39 23.58
C ASP A 573 60.91 -6.19 24.62
N ASP A 574 61.24 -6.16 25.93
CA ASP A 574 60.25 -5.86 27.00
C ASP A 574 59.63 -4.47 26.86
N GLN A 575 60.41 -3.47 26.38
CA GLN A 575 59.89 -2.13 26.14
C GLN A 575 59.00 -2.07 24.87
N LYS A 576 59.32 -2.83 23.83
CA LYS A 576 58.50 -2.96 22.64
C LYS A 576 57.16 -3.58 22.98
N ASP A 577 57.15 -4.73 23.68
CA ASP A 577 55.95 -5.42 24.13
C ASP A 577 55.05 -4.50 24.98
N ALA A 578 55.68 -3.64 25.81
CA ALA A 578 54.94 -2.66 26.61
C ALA A 578 54.29 -1.55 25.73
N VAL A 579 55.00 -1.08 24.70
CA VAL A 579 54.44 -0.10 23.75
C VAL A 579 53.34 -0.72 22.93
N ASP A 580 53.50 -1.93 22.41
CA ASP A 580 52.51 -2.66 21.64
C ASP A 580 51.22 -2.87 22.45
N LYS A 581 51.36 -3.21 23.74
CA LYS A 581 50.23 -3.32 24.65
C LYS A 581 49.47 -1.99 24.83
N ILE A 582 50.21 -0.88 24.96
CA ILE A 582 49.59 0.45 25.08
C ILE A 582 48.83 0.78 23.78
N VAL A 583 49.36 0.44 22.61
CA VAL A 583 48.70 0.63 21.31
C VAL A 583 47.43 -0.23 21.22
N GLU A 584 47.46 -1.45 21.72
CA GLU A 584 46.29 -2.33 21.77
C GLU A 584 45.20 -1.77 22.72
N ASP A 585 45.63 -1.28 23.90
CA ASP A 585 44.71 -0.59 24.84
C ASP A 585 44.08 0.68 24.21
N MET A 586 44.84 1.44 23.41
CA MET A 586 44.31 2.60 22.66
C MET A 586 43.30 2.17 21.61
N LYS A 587 43.59 1.11 20.84
CA LYS A 587 42.64 0.58 19.84
C LYS A 587 41.34 0.10 20.50
N SER A 588 41.47 -0.62 21.64
CA SER A 588 40.27 -1.08 22.37
C SER A 588 39.47 0.09 22.93
N THR A 589 40.10 1.15 23.41
CA THR A 589 39.42 2.38 23.89
C THR A 589 38.65 3.08 22.79
N VAL A 590 39.23 3.18 21.60
CA VAL A 590 38.50 3.77 20.43
C VAL A 590 37.33 2.88 20.03
N GLN A 591 37.51 1.55 20.03
CA GLN A 591 36.44 0.63 19.70
C GLN A 591 35.30 0.72 20.72
N ASP A 592 35.59 0.76 22.01
CA ASP A 592 34.58 0.90 23.06
C ASP A 592 33.83 2.24 22.97
N ALA A 593 34.58 3.32 22.68
CA ALA A 593 33.98 4.63 22.47
C ALA A 593 33.10 4.71 21.22
N THR A 594 33.52 4.07 20.13
CA THR A 594 32.75 3.93 18.90
C THR A 594 31.46 3.13 19.13
N ASP A 595 31.54 2.02 19.85
CA ASP A 595 30.39 1.19 20.19
C ASP A 595 29.41 1.93 21.11
N ALA A 596 29.92 2.72 22.06
CA ALA A 596 29.10 3.56 22.92
C ALA A 596 28.40 4.68 22.16
N ALA A 597 29.11 5.38 21.25
CA ALA A 597 28.52 6.42 20.39
C ALA A 597 27.43 5.84 19.48
N LYS A 598 27.67 4.68 18.88
CA LYS A 598 26.64 3.96 18.09
C LYS A 598 25.40 3.64 18.91
N GLN A 599 25.55 3.20 20.16
CA GLN A 599 24.40 2.92 21.05
C GLN A 599 23.68 4.19 21.49
N ALA A 600 24.38 5.30 21.63
CA ALA A 600 23.81 6.59 22.01
C ALA A 600 23.20 7.35 20.81
N GLY A 601 23.48 6.94 19.57
CA GLY A 601 23.10 7.67 18.36
C GLY A 601 23.86 8.98 18.20
N GLU A 602 25.08 9.05 18.72
CA GLU A 602 26.00 10.18 18.61
C GLU A 602 27.03 9.91 17.51
N ASP A 603 27.72 10.95 17.04
CA ASP A 603 28.77 10.83 16.04
C ASP A 603 29.94 10.01 16.61
N GLU A 604 30.56 9.17 15.77
CA GLU A 604 31.73 8.38 16.16
C GLU A 604 32.90 9.28 16.53
N PRO A 605 33.71 8.92 17.54
CA PRO A 605 34.83 9.75 17.93
C PRO A 605 35.90 9.76 16.82
N GLU A 606 36.14 10.94 16.27
CA GLU A 606 37.12 11.13 15.22
C GLU A 606 38.51 11.30 15.85
N VAL A 607 39.40 10.31 15.64
CA VAL A 607 40.80 10.35 16.09
C VAL A 607 41.64 10.84 14.91
N ALA A 608 42.03 12.11 14.94
CA ALA A 608 42.93 12.66 13.94
C ALA A 608 44.33 11.96 14.04
N VAL A 609 44.76 11.39 12.93
CA VAL A 609 46.05 10.64 12.84
C VAL A 609 47.10 11.32 11.95
N GLU A 610 46.89 12.59 11.64
CA GLU A 610 47.88 13.39 10.91
C GLU A 610 49.20 13.47 11.68
N ASP A 611 50.31 13.68 10.96
CA ASP A 611 51.67 13.69 11.55
C ASP A 611 51.81 14.63 12.74
N ASP A 612 51.18 15.83 12.68
CA ASP A 612 51.26 16.85 13.72
C ASP A 612 50.10 16.78 14.74
N SER A 613 49.20 15.81 14.67
CA SER A 613 48.04 15.69 15.57
C SER A 613 48.48 15.35 17.02
N GLU A 614 47.91 16.09 17.98
CA GLU A 614 47.98 15.73 19.39
C GLU A 614 47.03 14.58 19.74
N ALA A 615 47.40 13.80 20.76
CA ALA A 615 46.54 12.70 21.23
C ALA A 615 45.22 13.27 21.78
N PRO A 616 44.05 12.71 21.36
CA PRO A 616 42.75 13.13 21.86
C PRO A 616 42.61 12.94 23.38
N GLU A 617 41.68 13.72 23.98
CA GLU A 617 41.33 13.59 25.41
C GLU A 617 40.90 12.16 25.81
N LEU A 618 40.42 11.40 24.85
CA LEU A 618 40.04 9.99 24.99
C LEU A 618 41.15 9.11 25.57
N PHE A 619 42.42 9.45 25.33
CA PHE A 619 43.57 8.72 25.76
C PHE A 619 44.24 9.27 27.02
N ASN A 620 43.61 10.24 27.72
CA ASN A 620 44.22 10.85 28.91
C ASN A 620 44.55 9.88 30.02
N ASP A 621 43.69 8.92 30.27
CA ASP A 621 43.92 7.89 31.30
C ASP A 621 45.12 7.00 30.95
N ILE A 622 45.22 6.55 29.70
CA ILE A 622 46.33 5.74 29.18
C ILE A 622 47.62 6.56 29.22
N LYS A 623 47.55 7.86 28.90
CA LYS A 623 48.68 8.77 28.94
C LYS A 623 49.18 9.05 30.34
N ASP A 624 48.32 9.19 31.33
CA ASP A 624 48.68 9.38 32.72
C ASP A 624 49.33 8.17 33.39
N GLU A 625 48.90 6.97 32.98
CA GLU A 625 49.46 5.70 33.45
C GLU A 625 50.82 5.38 32.81
N ASN A 626 51.06 5.81 31.55
CA ASN A 626 52.24 5.39 30.77
C ASN A 626 53.06 6.57 30.24
N LYS A 627 53.33 7.62 31.04
CA LYS A 627 53.89 8.91 30.61
C LYS A 627 55.18 8.78 29.81
N ASP A 628 56.06 7.85 30.11
CA ASP A 628 57.36 7.70 29.46
C ASP A 628 57.29 6.99 28.10
N LEU A 629 56.33 6.06 27.92
CA LEU A 629 56.17 5.28 26.70
C LEU A 629 55.04 5.77 25.81
N PHE A 630 54.15 6.60 26.33
CA PHE A 630 53.00 7.10 25.60
C PHE A 630 53.34 7.87 24.30
N PRO A 631 54.40 8.73 24.23
CA PRO A 631 54.72 9.38 22.98
C PRO A 631 55.10 8.41 21.85
N ALA A 632 55.81 7.33 22.21
CA ALA A 632 56.15 6.27 21.26
C ALA A 632 54.91 5.46 20.84
N ALA A 633 54.08 5.09 21.82
CA ALA A 633 52.84 4.37 21.58
C ALA A 633 51.85 5.20 20.70
N TRP A 634 51.75 6.51 20.94
CA TRP A 634 50.91 7.38 20.10
C TRP A 634 51.43 7.46 18.66
N ALA A 635 52.75 7.55 18.46
CA ALA A 635 53.33 7.55 17.13
C ALA A 635 53.11 6.23 16.40
N MET A 636 53.22 5.09 17.12
CA MET A 636 52.95 3.76 16.59
C MET A 636 51.43 3.56 16.31
N TYR A 637 50.57 4.05 17.19
CA TYR A 637 49.12 4.06 16.93
C TYR A 637 48.77 4.80 15.65
N LYS A 638 49.37 5.99 15.41
CA LYS A 638 49.18 6.75 14.16
C LYS A 638 49.66 5.94 12.95
N ASN A 639 50.83 5.31 13.02
CA ASN A 639 51.33 4.47 11.95
C ASN A 639 50.38 3.30 11.65
N SER A 640 49.91 2.61 12.69
CA SER A 640 48.96 1.52 12.54
C SER A 640 47.64 1.99 11.94
N ALA A 641 47.08 3.12 12.39
CA ALA A 641 45.84 3.66 11.86
C ALA A 641 45.99 4.13 10.39
N ASN A 642 47.14 4.70 10.03
CA ASN A 642 47.47 5.05 8.66
C ASN A 642 47.66 3.81 7.76
N LEU A 643 48.26 2.73 8.28
CA LEU A 643 48.39 1.46 7.59
C LEU A 643 46.99 0.85 7.33
N ASP A 644 46.15 0.84 8.36
CA ASP A 644 44.78 0.36 8.24
C ASP A 644 43.99 1.18 7.20
N ALA A 645 44.11 2.53 7.20
CA ALA A 645 43.48 3.41 6.22
C ALA A 645 44.00 3.18 4.78
N GLU A 646 45.31 2.90 4.61
CA GLU A 646 45.90 2.63 3.29
C GLU A 646 45.51 1.25 2.77
N ASN A 647 45.43 0.25 3.66
CA ASN A 647 44.85 -1.05 3.30
C ASN A 647 43.40 -0.97 2.93
N ASP A 648 42.59 -0.24 3.69
CA ASP A 648 41.19 0.02 3.37
C ASP A 648 41.03 0.69 2.00
N LYS A 649 41.92 1.62 1.66
CA LYS A 649 41.91 2.27 0.35
C LYS A 649 42.23 1.28 -0.76
N LEU A 650 43.23 0.43 -0.58
CA LEU A 650 43.60 -0.62 -1.52
C LEU A 650 42.49 -1.65 -1.69
N ASP A 651 41.80 -2.03 -0.60
CA ASP A 651 40.65 -2.92 -0.64
C ASP A 651 39.49 -2.31 -1.44
N LYS A 652 39.24 -1.02 -1.24
CA LYS A 652 38.22 -0.29 -1.98
C LYS A 652 38.57 -0.17 -3.47
N GLU A 653 39.84 0.14 -3.80
CA GLU A 653 40.31 0.16 -5.18
C GLU A 653 40.17 -1.22 -5.86
N GLN A 654 40.58 -2.29 -5.16
CA GLN A 654 40.43 -3.67 -5.66
C GLN A 654 38.95 -4.03 -5.92
N ALA A 655 38.06 -3.69 -4.95
CA ALA A 655 36.63 -3.90 -5.07
C ALA A 655 36.03 -3.12 -6.25
N ALA A 656 36.45 -1.86 -6.44
CA ALA A 656 36.00 -1.02 -7.56
C ALA A 656 36.43 -1.61 -8.91
N GLU A 657 37.70 -2.04 -9.04
CA GLU A 657 38.20 -2.64 -10.26
C GLU A 657 37.49 -3.96 -10.60
N LYS A 658 37.20 -4.77 -9.57
CA LYS A 658 36.38 -5.98 -9.69
C LYS A 658 34.99 -5.68 -10.23
N ILE A 659 34.32 -4.67 -9.66
CA ILE A 659 32.99 -4.28 -10.11
C ILE A 659 33.03 -3.74 -11.53
N GLU A 660 34.09 -2.99 -11.92
CA GLU A 660 34.22 -2.41 -13.25
C GLU A 660 34.32 -3.45 -14.36
N GLN A 661 34.79 -4.65 -14.04
CA GLN A 661 34.88 -5.79 -14.96
C GLN A 661 33.67 -6.73 -14.87
N SER A 662 32.74 -6.49 -13.95
CA SER A 662 31.55 -7.31 -13.73
C SER A 662 30.55 -7.23 -14.89
N TYR A 663 29.61 -8.20 -14.95
CA TYR A 663 28.48 -8.13 -15.85
C TYR A 663 27.58 -6.92 -15.56
N ALA A 664 27.51 -6.48 -14.30
CA ALA A 664 26.79 -5.28 -13.93
C ALA A 664 27.39 -4.02 -14.58
N ALA A 665 28.72 -3.89 -14.57
CA ALA A 665 29.40 -2.78 -15.25
C ALA A 665 29.24 -2.86 -16.77
N SER A 666 29.36 -4.07 -17.36
CA SER A 666 29.09 -4.26 -18.78
C SER A 666 27.69 -3.84 -19.19
N PHE A 667 26.70 -4.19 -18.37
CA PHE A 667 25.32 -3.77 -18.54
C PHE A 667 25.15 -2.26 -18.35
N GLY A 668 25.77 -1.68 -17.30
CA GLY A 668 25.78 -0.24 -17.04
C GLY A 668 26.38 0.55 -18.22
N LYS A 669 27.55 0.11 -18.70
CA LYS A 669 28.22 0.70 -19.88
C LYS A 669 27.35 0.58 -21.16
N ALA A 670 26.60 -0.51 -21.33
CA ALA A 670 25.69 -0.66 -22.47
C ALA A 670 24.48 0.29 -22.41
N ILE A 671 24.00 0.66 -21.21
CA ILE A 671 22.90 1.61 -21.03
C ILE A 671 23.40 3.05 -21.03
N ASN A 672 24.69 3.29 -20.78
CA ASN A 672 25.27 4.62 -20.62
C ASN A 672 24.91 5.59 -21.75
N PRO A 673 24.89 5.21 -23.04
CA PRO A 673 24.52 6.12 -24.14
C PRO A 673 23.11 6.71 -24.01
N VAL A 674 22.22 6.04 -23.26
CA VAL A 674 20.87 6.52 -22.98
C VAL A 674 20.87 7.48 -21.78
N LEU A 675 21.79 7.34 -20.85
CA LEU A 675 21.87 8.09 -19.59
C LEU A 675 22.81 9.30 -19.69
N GLU A 676 23.85 9.24 -20.51
CA GLU A 676 24.79 10.31 -20.75
C GLU A 676 24.14 11.66 -21.11
N PRO A 677 23.05 11.72 -21.93
CA PRO A 677 22.36 12.98 -22.20
C PRO A 677 21.69 13.62 -20.96
N LEU A 678 21.58 12.89 -19.86
CA LEU A 678 21.07 13.37 -18.56
C LEU A 678 22.21 13.83 -17.64
N GLY A 679 23.48 13.69 -18.05
CA GLY A 679 24.64 13.94 -17.23
C GLY A 679 25.01 12.76 -16.30
N PHE A 680 24.42 11.60 -16.50
CA PHE A 680 24.69 10.42 -15.67
C PHE A 680 25.79 9.55 -16.27
N ASP A 681 26.62 9.02 -15.43
CA ASP A 681 27.59 7.99 -15.78
C ASP A 681 27.00 6.58 -15.67
N TRP A 682 27.75 5.56 -16.09
CA TRP A 682 27.30 4.18 -16.01
C TRP A 682 27.12 3.67 -14.58
N LYS A 683 27.86 4.24 -13.60
CA LYS A 683 27.77 3.88 -12.17
C LYS A 683 26.45 4.33 -11.56
N MET A 684 26.04 5.58 -11.86
CA MET A 684 24.70 6.09 -11.53
C MET A 684 23.62 5.24 -12.19
N GLY A 685 23.81 4.88 -13.47
CA GLY A 685 22.89 3.99 -14.19
C GLY A 685 22.71 2.64 -13.52
N LEU A 686 23.81 2.04 -13.08
CA LEU A 686 23.78 0.76 -12.35
C LEU A 686 23.04 0.88 -11.02
N SER A 687 23.29 1.95 -10.25
CA SER A 687 22.61 2.18 -8.98
C SER A 687 21.10 2.36 -9.15
N LEU A 688 20.67 3.04 -10.23
CA LEU A 688 19.25 3.18 -10.56
C LEU A 688 18.59 1.85 -10.89
N VAL A 689 19.31 0.97 -11.60
CA VAL A 689 18.82 -0.40 -11.90
C VAL A 689 18.73 -1.23 -10.62
N ALA A 690 19.74 -1.17 -9.75
CA ALA A 690 19.69 -1.83 -8.44
C ALA A 690 18.51 -1.29 -7.58
N GLY A 691 18.28 0.01 -7.61
CA GLY A 691 17.16 0.66 -6.95
C GLY A 691 15.76 0.26 -7.45
N LEU A 692 15.64 -0.47 -8.55
CA LEU A 692 14.37 -1.11 -8.93
C LEU A 692 14.02 -2.27 -8.01
N ALA A 693 14.99 -2.96 -7.45
CA ALA A 693 14.72 -4.00 -6.46
C ALA A 693 14.20 -3.37 -5.16
N ALA A 694 14.97 -2.47 -4.57
CA ALA A 694 14.61 -1.68 -3.40
C ALA A 694 15.30 -0.31 -3.50
N LYS A 695 14.60 0.76 -3.14
CA LYS A 695 15.08 2.13 -3.42
C LYS A 695 16.30 2.54 -2.59
N GLU A 696 16.42 2.01 -1.39
CA GLU A 696 17.55 2.20 -0.48
C GLU A 696 18.86 1.63 -1.03
N VAL A 697 18.78 0.58 -1.85
CA VAL A 697 19.95 -0.04 -2.49
C VAL A 697 20.70 0.91 -3.44
N VAL A 698 20.08 2.02 -3.85
CA VAL A 698 20.74 3.04 -4.68
C VAL A 698 21.98 3.57 -3.97
N ILE A 699 21.90 3.90 -2.68
CA ILE A 699 23.02 4.49 -1.91
C ILE A 699 24.13 3.47 -1.71
N SER A 700 23.78 2.28 -1.22
CA SER A 700 24.78 1.24 -0.98
C SER A 700 25.48 0.81 -2.27
N THR A 701 24.75 0.75 -3.40
CA THR A 701 25.34 0.48 -4.72
C THR A 701 26.27 1.63 -5.15
N LEU A 702 25.88 2.89 -4.95
CA LEU A 702 26.77 4.04 -5.23
C LEU A 702 28.04 3.96 -4.38
N GLY A 703 27.92 3.77 -3.07
CA GLY A 703 29.05 3.63 -2.16
C GLY A 703 30.01 2.52 -2.56
N THR A 704 29.49 1.38 -2.96
CA THR A 704 30.29 0.23 -3.41
C THR A 704 30.97 0.51 -4.77
N VAL A 705 30.23 1.04 -5.75
CA VAL A 705 30.77 1.22 -7.10
C VAL A 705 31.75 2.39 -7.21
N TYR A 706 31.62 3.39 -6.34
CA TYR A 706 32.62 4.46 -6.23
C TYR A 706 33.79 4.08 -5.29
N ALA A 707 33.75 2.88 -4.69
CA ALA A 707 34.79 2.38 -3.78
C ALA A 707 35.02 3.24 -2.52
N VAL A 708 34.00 3.97 -2.08
CA VAL A 708 34.12 4.87 -0.94
C VAL A 708 33.53 4.27 0.33
N GLY A 709 32.66 3.25 0.20
CA GLY A 709 31.82 2.78 1.29
C GLY A 709 30.65 3.76 1.53
N GLY A 710 29.95 3.56 2.62
CA GLY A 710 28.75 4.30 2.97
C GLY A 710 27.49 3.58 2.56
N ASP A 711 26.50 3.67 3.42
CA ASP A 711 25.14 3.13 3.24
C ASP A 711 24.11 4.19 3.66
N ASP A 712 22.85 3.81 3.70
CA ASP A 712 21.74 4.71 4.12
C ASP A 712 21.83 5.12 5.60
N LYS A 713 22.62 4.44 6.44
CA LYS A 713 22.85 4.80 7.85
C LYS A 713 24.08 5.71 8.04
N ASN A 714 25.13 5.48 7.26
CA ASN A 714 26.33 6.33 7.27
C ASN A 714 26.71 6.77 5.83
N PRO A 715 26.03 7.78 5.28
CA PRO A 715 26.33 8.31 3.96
C PRO A 715 27.53 9.27 3.91
N ALA A 716 28.13 9.60 5.04
CA ALA A 716 29.16 10.65 5.12
C ALA A 716 30.35 10.42 4.16
N PRO A 717 30.96 9.20 4.09
CA PRO A 717 32.07 8.98 3.17
C PRO A 717 31.69 9.19 1.69
N LEU A 718 30.47 8.78 1.32
CA LEU A 718 29.96 8.99 -0.03
C LEU A 718 29.62 10.45 -0.30
N THR A 719 29.10 11.17 0.69
CA THR A 719 28.83 12.59 0.61
C THR A 719 30.08 13.39 0.29
N ASP A 720 31.17 13.13 1.03
CA ASP A 720 32.47 13.79 0.83
C ASP A 720 33.06 13.47 -0.55
N TYR A 721 32.96 12.22 -0.99
CA TYR A 721 33.38 11.84 -2.32
C TYR A 721 32.61 12.59 -3.41
N LEU A 722 31.27 12.63 -3.32
CA LEU A 722 30.42 13.30 -4.31
C LEU A 722 30.69 14.81 -4.38
N GLN A 723 31.04 15.45 -3.27
CA GLN A 723 31.39 16.87 -3.24
C GLN A 723 32.70 17.15 -3.98
N ASN A 724 33.67 16.26 -3.90
CA ASN A 724 35.02 16.43 -4.41
C ASN A 724 35.20 15.87 -5.83
N ASP A 725 34.30 15.05 -6.34
CA ASP A 725 34.37 14.49 -7.70
C ASP A 725 33.98 15.54 -8.75
N PRO A 726 34.91 15.93 -9.67
CA PRO A 726 34.63 16.94 -10.70
C PRO A 726 33.54 16.53 -11.71
N ASN A 727 33.16 15.25 -11.77
CA ASN A 727 32.08 14.76 -12.60
C ASN A 727 30.69 14.99 -12.01
N PHE A 728 30.62 15.34 -10.71
CA PHE A 728 29.38 15.69 -10.07
C PHE A 728 29.19 17.21 -9.98
N SER A 729 27.97 17.64 -10.14
CA SER A 729 27.55 19.02 -9.97
C SER A 729 26.20 19.09 -9.24
N PRO A 730 25.85 20.23 -8.63
CA PRO A 730 24.53 20.44 -8.07
C PRO A 730 23.40 20.16 -9.07
N LEU A 731 23.61 20.44 -10.36
CA LEU A 731 22.66 20.16 -11.42
C LEU A 731 22.46 18.67 -11.64
N ILE A 732 23.54 17.87 -11.64
CA ILE A 732 23.49 16.42 -11.78
C ILE A 732 22.78 15.80 -10.56
N ALA A 733 23.10 16.29 -9.35
CA ALA A 733 22.44 15.86 -8.13
C ALA A 733 20.93 16.08 -8.17
N LEU A 734 20.48 17.27 -8.54
CA LEU A 734 19.07 17.60 -8.71
C LEU A 734 18.41 16.76 -9.82
N THR A 735 19.13 16.51 -10.92
CA THR A 735 18.64 15.66 -12.01
C THR A 735 18.46 14.21 -11.53
N MET A 736 19.39 13.69 -10.72
CA MET A 736 19.30 12.36 -10.14
C MET A 736 18.11 12.24 -9.16
N MET A 737 17.93 13.25 -8.30
CA MET A 737 16.78 13.32 -7.40
C MET A 737 15.45 13.34 -8.18
N LEU A 738 15.40 14.12 -9.28
CA LEU A 738 14.24 14.19 -10.16
C LEU A 738 13.99 12.83 -10.85
N PHE A 739 15.04 12.16 -11.30
CA PHE A 739 14.91 10.83 -11.91
C PHE A 739 14.39 9.82 -10.89
N VAL A 740 14.96 9.79 -9.68
CA VAL A 740 14.53 8.91 -8.57
C VAL A 740 13.10 9.20 -8.14
N LEU A 741 12.62 10.44 -8.26
CA LEU A 741 11.22 10.79 -8.00
C LEU A 741 10.27 10.12 -9.01
N ILE A 742 10.62 10.12 -10.29
CA ILE A 742 9.69 9.78 -11.37
C ILE A 742 9.77 8.31 -11.79
N TYR A 743 10.98 7.70 -11.77
CA TYR A 743 11.20 6.36 -12.33
C TYR A 743 10.40 5.27 -11.58
N PRO A 744 10.21 4.09 -12.20
CA PRO A 744 9.29 3.06 -11.71
C PRO A 744 9.47 2.70 -10.22
N PRO A 745 8.40 2.32 -9.53
CA PRO A 745 8.47 1.89 -8.16
C PRO A 745 9.22 0.55 -8.02
N CYS A 746 9.55 0.16 -6.78
CA CYS A 746 10.24 -1.09 -6.51
C CYS A 746 9.47 -2.33 -7.03
N LEU A 747 10.18 -3.43 -7.26
CA LEU A 747 9.62 -4.68 -7.77
C LEU A 747 8.45 -5.20 -6.93
N ALA A 748 8.50 -5.01 -5.61
CA ALA A 748 7.41 -5.35 -4.71
C ALA A 748 6.10 -4.62 -5.09
N THR A 749 6.19 -3.33 -5.39
CA THR A 749 5.03 -2.53 -5.82
C THR A 749 4.53 -2.98 -7.18
N LEU A 750 5.42 -3.25 -8.15
CA LEU A 750 5.04 -3.76 -9.48
C LEU A 750 4.31 -5.11 -9.38
N ALA A 751 4.75 -6.01 -8.50
CA ALA A 751 4.09 -7.29 -8.25
C ALA A 751 2.67 -7.09 -7.67
N VAL A 752 2.50 -6.12 -6.77
CA VAL A 752 1.18 -5.79 -6.20
C VAL A 752 0.29 -5.14 -7.26
N ILE A 753 0.81 -4.25 -8.11
CA ILE A 753 0.06 -3.66 -9.23
C ILE A 753 -0.46 -4.75 -10.18
N LYS A 754 0.38 -5.72 -10.55
CA LYS A 754 -0.06 -6.86 -11.35
C LYS A 754 -1.23 -7.60 -10.70
N ARG A 755 -1.19 -7.75 -9.39
CA ARG A 755 -2.26 -8.43 -8.65
C ARG A 755 -3.55 -7.60 -8.62
N GLU A 756 -3.46 -6.31 -8.32
CA GLU A 756 -4.62 -5.42 -8.19
C GLU A 756 -5.30 -5.13 -9.54
N THR A 757 -4.50 -5.09 -10.60
CA THR A 757 -5.01 -4.87 -11.97
C THR A 757 -5.35 -6.15 -12.73
N GLY A 758 -4.89 -7.31 -12.24
CA GLY A 758 -5.04 -8.61 -12.90
C GLY A 758 -4.23 -8.78 -14.19
N SER A 759 -3.45 -7.78 -14.62
CA SER A 759 -2.81 -7.78 -15.95
C SER A 759 -1.37 -7.28 -15.93
N TRP A 760 -0.48 -8.00 -16.61
CA TRP A 760 0.88 -7.56 -16.87
C TRP A 760 0.96 -6.35 -17.82
N LYS A 761 -0.08 -6.10 -18.63
CA LYS A 761 -0.12 -4.95 -19.55
C LYS A 761 -0.06 -3.62 -18.78
N TRP A 762 -0.73 -3.53 -17.63
CA TRP A 762 -0.69 -2.32 -16.81
C TRP A 762 0.65 -2.12 -16.12
N VAL A 763 1.32 -3.20 -15.72
CA VAL A 763 2.69 -3.13 -15.16
C VAL A 763 3.67 -2.64 -16.24
N ALA A 764 3.61 -3.23 -17.43
CA ALA A 764 4.44 -2.82 -18.55
C ALA A 764 4.17 -1.37 -18.97
N PHE A 765 2.89 -0.97 -19.03
CA PHE A 765 2.51 0.41 -19.32
C PHE A 765 3.10 1.39 -18.29
N MET A 766 2.96 1.08 -16.98
CA MET A 766 3.52 1.89 -15.91
C MET A 766 5.04 2.00 -16.05
N PHE A 767 5.72 0.88 -16.19
CA PHE A 767 7.17 0.84 -16.35
C PHE A 767 7.65 1.68 -17.53
N CYS A 768 6.98 1.58 -18.67
CA CYS A 768 7.34 2.33 -19.88
C CYS A 768 7.07 3.83 -19.73
N TYR A 769 5.88 4.23 -19.26
CA TYR A 769 5.56 5.66 -19.21
C TYR A 769 6.38 6.40 -18.15
N GLU A 770 6.65 5.78 -17.00
CA GLU A 770 7.45 6.40 -15.94
C GLU A 770 8.92 6.54 -16.37
N ASN A 771 9.54 5.51 -16.94
CA ASN A 771 10.90 5.63 -17.48
C ASN A 771 10.98 6.67 -18.60
N THR A 772 10.03 6.68 -19.53
CA THR A 772 10.00 7.66 -20.62
C THR A 772 9.83 9.07 -20.10
N PHE A 773 8.93 9.27 -19.13
CA PHE A 773 8.71 10.57 -18.53
C PHE A 773 9.90 11.02 -17.67
N ALA A 774 10.51 10.12 -16.90
CA ALA A 774 11.72 10.39 -16.12
C ALA A 774 12.83 10.87 -17.04
N TRP A 775 13.06 10.14 -18.14
CA TRP A 775 14.09 10.49 -19.10
C TRP A 775 13.84 11.85 -19.75
N ILE A 776 12.62 12.09 -20.25
CA ILE A 776 12.27 13.38 -20.91
C ILE A 776 12.36 14.55 -19.92
N ALA A 777 11.82 14.40 -18.71
CA ALA A 777 11.83 15.44 -17.69
C ALA A 777 13.26 15.79 -17.27
N CYS A 778 14.09 14.79 -17.01
CA CYS A 778 15.49 14.96 -16.65
C CYS A 778 16.32 15.54 -17.81
N PHE A 779 16.09 15.09 -19.04
CA PHE A 779 16.75 15.63 -20.22
C PHE A 779 16.47 17.13 -20.39
N ILE A 780 15.21 17.52 -20.28
CA ILE A 780 14.80 18.92 -20.35
C ILE A 780 15.44 19.72 -19.19
N PHE A 781 15.34 19.21 -17.97
CA PHE A 781 15.86 19.86 -16.77
C PHE A 781 17.39 20.07 -16.85
N TYR A 782 18.14 19.00 -17.16
CA TYR A 782 19.59 19.03 -17.28
C TYR A 782 20.08 19.99 -18.37
N ASN A 783 19.48 19.93 -19.56
CA ASN A 783 19.90 20.79 -20.67
C ASN A 783 19.52 22.28 -20.44
N ILE A 784 18.39 22.56 -19.81
CA ILE A 784 18.04 23.94 -19.40
C ILE A 784 19.02 24.44 -18.34
N GLY A 785 19.32 23.65 -17.31
CA GLY A 785 20.28 24.02 -16.27
C GLY A 785 21.65 24.32 -16.86
N ARG A 786 22.15 23.44 -17.74
CA ARG A 786 23.42 23.63 -18.46
C ARG A 786 23.42 24.89 -19.33
N ALA A 787 22.31 25.18 -20.02
CA ALA A 787 22.18 26.41 -20.84
C ALA A 787 22.17 27.71 -19.98
N LEU A 788 21.73 27.60 -18.72
CA LEU A 788 21.72 28.70 -17.75
C LEU A 788 23.09 28.88 -17.02
N GLY A 789 24.03 27.96 -17.22
CA GLY A 789 25.38 28.05 -16.68
C GLY A 789 25.58 27.35 -15.33
N PHE A 790 24.66 26.43 -14.97
CA PHE A 790 24.77 25.60 -13.77
C PHE A 790 25.58 24.33 -14.04
#